data_611814a8871bc1ea86f1a40a8c4ad847
#
_entry.id   611814a8871bc1ea86f1a40a8c4ad847
#
_cell.length_a   1.000
_cell.length_b   1.000
_cell.length_c   1.000
_cell.angle_alpha   90.00
_cell.angle_beta   90.00
_cell.angle_gamma   90.00
#
_symmetry.space_group_name_H-M   'P 1'
#
loop_
_entity.id
_entity.type
_entity.pdbx_description
1 polymer ?
#
loop_
_entity_poly.entity_id
_entity_poly.type
_entity_poly.pdbx_seq_one_letter_code
_entity_poly.pdbx_strand_id
1 'polypeptide(L)'
;MENKRYPEHLVFGLDIGTRSIVGTVGYRENNNSFIVVAQCVREHETRAMMDGQIHDITKVSETILEVKKELEQQIGRRLTDVCIAAAGRVLKTVTVNAEYEFPSETVLNEEHIHSLELIGVEKAYDTLREEVKEDKINFYCVGYSVIRYYLNGYNMAKLDGHKANKIGTELLATFLPDEVIDGLYTAVERVGLQVANLTLEPIAAINVAIPEKFRLLNIAMIDVGAGTSDISITKDGSIIAYGMIPYAGDEITEAIVQKYLVEFKTAEVMKLACLKKKKVSYKDIMGLNHKITTEEIMEAVSEAVHKITKSVAEKIIELNGKRSVSAVFVVGGGGKIPGFVTSLAEYLNLPKDRVALRGEEVLGEVTFLQENIKKDPLLVTPIGICLNFYDQTNNFIFVNVNGERVKLYDNNKLTIVDAAIQIGFPNEKLFPRRGKAINYTLNGNKRLVRGELGEAAVVKLNGELVGISHNIVQNDKIEIIESTIGEDAVFEVRQLPEYNGTISFIFNGQSVLCPKFVMADGKLVSEFYNIKDGDEIQILNYYTLEQVLEFMDIEFKGIIYVNNIPAQMKEKVYENFSIQCKLKNSQTEGTYYGAEEDTDSDMDSVYDGYGDSETDILERADEAELTKTAERISTSEQTKTAERTETAERTKIPGLTEKPEPAKAKESTPHLHNPGVHNNLNASDKAGMESEIKDVYVIINKEPVKLSNKAKYIFVDIFDFYPFDLTKAGGSELIITLNGEKADFTMPLKERDIIELYWK
;
A
#
# COMPACT_ATOMS: atom_id res chain seq x y z
N MET A 1 10.35 -28.96 -42.10
CA MET A 1 10.51 -28.78 -40.66
C MET A 1 9.33 -29.42 -39.99
N GLU A 2 9.53 -30.56 -39.30
CA GLU A 2 8.47 -31.18 -38.51
C GLU A 2 8.02 -30.18 -37.45
N ASN A 3 6.68 -29.97 -37.36
CA ASN A 3 6.05 -29.17 -36.31
C ASN A 3 6.33 -29.89 -34.95
N LYS A 4 7.45 -29.59 -34.30
CA LYS A 4 7.69 -30.01 -32.93
C LYS A 4 6.62 -29.33 -32.06
N ARG A 5 5.64 -30.08 -31.57
CA ARG A 5 4.63 -29.61 -30.65
C ARG A 5 5.25 -29.53 -29.27
N TYR A 6 5.68 -28.35 -28.84
CA TYR A 6 6.05 -28.06 -27.48
C TYR A 6 4.78 -27.80 -26.63
N PRO A 7 4.83 -27.97 -25.31
CA PRO A 7 3.75 -27.55 -24.41
C PRO A 7 3.33 -26.10 -24.65
N GLU A 8 2.12 -25.77 -24.26
CA GLU A 8 1.59 -24.40 -24.42
C GLU A 8 2.38 -23.39 -23.58
N HIS A 9 2.76 -23.79 -22.38
CA HIS A 9 3.54 -22.98 -21.44
C HIS A 9 5.02 -23.38 -21.49
N LEU A 10 5.85 -22.46 -21.99
CA LEU A 10 7.30 -22.51 -21.96
C LEU A 10 7.82 -21.46 -20.99
N VAL A 11 8.81 -21.78 -20.19
CA VAL A 11 9.52 -20.83 -19.34
C VAL A 11 10.71 -20.27 -20.10
N PHE A 12 10.85 -18.96 -20.14
CA PHE A 12 11.99 -18.26 -20.68
C PHE A 12 12.81 -17.66 -19.54
N GLY A 13 14.00 -18.19 -19.31
CA GLY A 13 15.00 -17.67 -18.37
C GLY A 13 16.03 -16.84 -19.11
N LEU A 14 16.36 -15.68 -18.58
CA LEU A 14 17.35 -14.75 -19.11
C LEU A 14 18.35 -14.39 -18.01
N ASP A 15 19.58 -14.84 -18.20
CA ASP A 15 20.73 -14.50 -17.37
C ASP A 15 21.44 -13.29 -18.00
N ILE A 16 21.39 -12.15 -17.30
CA ILE A 16 21.92 -10.86 -17.78
C ILE A 16 23.28 -10.62 -17.10
N GLY A 17 24.29 -11.36 -17.54
CA GLY A 17 25.61 -11.30 -16.95
C GLY A 17 26.48 -10.13 -17.46
N THR A 18 27.53 -9.81 -16.72
CA THR A 18 28.46 -8.69 -17.02
C THR A 18 29.03 -8.76 -18.44
N ARG A 19 29.26 -9.96 -18.94
CA ARG A 19 29.90 -10.17 -20.24
C ARG A 19 28.93 -10.58 -21.33
N SER A 20 28.04 -11.48 -21.03
CA SER A 20 27.13 -12.10 -21.99
C SER A 20 25.74 -12.26 -21.39
N ILE A 21 24.78 -12.29 -22.28
CA ILE A 21 23.40 -12.64 -21.95
C ILE A 21 23.14 -14.06 -22.43
N VAL A 22 22.60 -14.88 -21.54
CA VAL A 22 22.24 -16.27 -21.84
C VAL A 22 20.73 -16.41 -21.73
N GLY A 23 20.08 -16.71 -22.84
CA GLY A 23 18.65 -17.01 -22.89
C GLY A 23 18.41 -18.52 -22.97
N THR A 24 17.52 -19.04 -22.15
CA THR A 24 17.13 -20.45 -22.11
C THR A 24 15.62 -20.56 -22.14
N VAL A 25 15.06 -21.33 -23.06
CA VAL A 25 13.63 -21.63 -23.13
C VAL A 25 13.41 -23.11 -22.90
N GLY A 26 12.55 -23.46 -21.97
CA GLY A 26 12.30 -24.86 -21.62
C GLY A 26 10.99 -25.08 -20.88
N TYR A 27 10.77 -26.30 -20.45
CA TYR A 27 9.63 -26.72 -19.64
C TYR A 27 9.97 -27.87 -18.72
N ARG A 28 9.23 -28.00 -17.62
CA ARG A 28 9.36 -29.13 -16.68
C ARG A 28 8.42 -30.25 -17.10
N GLU A 29 8.91 -31.46 -17.17
CA GLU A 29 8.13 -32.66 -17.44
C GLU A 29 7.62 -33.30 -16.14
N ASN A 30 6.58 -34.16 -16.21
CA ASN A 30 5.92 -34.75 -15.05
C ASN A 30 6.85 -35.57 -14.11
N ASN A 31 8.00 -36.01 -14.61
CA ASN A 31 9.03 -36.72 -13.84
C ASN A 31 10.05 -35.79 -13.16
N ASN A 32 9.77 -34.49 -13.11
CA ASN A 32 10.64 -33.44 -12.54
C ASN A 32 11.91 -33.14 -13.36
N SER A 33 12.09 -33.76 -14.56
CA SER A 33 13.18 -33.40 -15.47
C SER A 33 12.89 -32.09 -16.20
N PHE A 34 13.93 -31.29 -16.45
CA PHE A 34 13.81 -30.04 -17.21
C PHE A 34 14.27 -30.24 -18.64
N ILE A 35 13.44 -29.87 -19.60
CA ILE A 35 13.73 -29.98 -21.02
C ILE A 35 14.01 -28.58 -21.59
N VAL A 36 15.24 -28.37 -22.05
CA VAL A 36 15.66 -27.15 -22.75
C VAL A 36 15.32 -27.29 -24.21
N VAL A 37 14.41 -26.48 -24.69
CA VAL A 37 13.94 -26.44 -26.07
C VAL A 37 14.87 -25.61 -26.96
N ALA A 38 15.28 -24.45 -26.47
CA ALA A 38 16.15 -23.50 -27.15
C ALA A 38 17.06 -22.79 -26.18
N GLN A 39 18.27 -22.48 -26.66
CA GLN A 39 19.25 -21.72 -25.90
C GLN A 39 20.09 -20.85 -26.84
N CYS A 40 20.40 -19.64 -26.37
CA CYS A 40 21.22 -18.66 -27.09
C CYS A 40 22.13 -17.93 -26.12
N VAL A 41 23.37 -17.69 -26.56
CA VAL A 41 24.38 -16.90 -25.83
C VAL A 41 24.83 -15.76 -26.70
N ARG A 42 24.78 -14.52 -26.21
CA ARG A 42 25.30 -13.33 -26.89
C ARG A 42 26.20 -12.54 -25.96
N GLU A 43 27.38 -12.19 -26.44
CA GLU A 43 28.31 -11.28 -25.74
C GLU A 43 27.88 -9.83 -26.01
N HIS A 44 28.03 -8.96 -25.01
CA HIS A 44 27.89 -7.51 -25.23
C HIS A 44 28.93 -6.97 -26.21
N GLU A 45 28.51 -6.12 -27.12
CA GLU A 45 29.44 -5.48 -28.06
C GLU A 45 30.45 -4.57 -27.35
N THR A 46 30.03 -3.95 -26.26
CA THR A 46 30.82 -3.02 -25.43
C THR A 46 30.70 -3.44 -23.96
N ARG A 47 31.50 -2.81 -23.07
CA ARG A 47 31.34 -2.99 -21.60
C ARG A 47 30.09 -2.26 -21.10
N ALA A 48 28.92 -2.74 -21.51
CA ALA A 48 27.60 -2.19 -21.11
C ALA A 48 27.22 -2.51 -19.66
N MET A 49 27.87 -3.52 -19.10
CA MET A 49 27.75 -3.91 -17.69
C MET A 49 29.12 -3.92 -17.02
N MET A 50 29.16 -3.59 -15.74
CA MET A 50 30.36 -3.64 -14.90
C MET A 50 29.96 -4.18 -13.52
N ASP A 51 30.71 -5.18 -13.06
CA ASP A 51 30.56 -5.77 -11.72
C ASP A 51 29.10 -6.17 -11.36
N GLY A 52 28.38 -6.75 -12.32
CA GLY A 52 27.00 -7.20 -12.16
C GLY A 52 25.96 -6.08 -12.27
N GLN A 53 26.35 -4.83 -12.61
CA GLN A 53 25.42 -3.71 -12.75
C GLN A 53 25.34 -3.21 -14.19
N ILE A 54 24.15 -2.79 -14.60
CA ILE A 54 23.90 -2.19 -15.91
C ILE A 54 24.40 -0.74 -15.90
N HIS A 55 25.36 -0.42 -16.76
CA HIS A 55 25.86 0.94 -16.98
C HIS A 55 25.26 1.61 -18.22
N ASP A 56 24.92 0.81 -19.23
CA ASP A 56 24.26 1.27 -20.46
C ASP A 56 23.03 0.40 -20.75
N ILE A 57 21.87 0.87 -20.30
CA ILE A 57 20.59 0.17 -20.46
C ILE A 57 20.29 -0.07 -21.95
N THR A 58 20.61 0.89 -22.82
CA THR A 58 20.31 0.79 -24.24
C THR A 58 21.09 -0.37 -24.88
N LYS A 59 22.37 -0.47 -24.60
CA LYS A 59 23.24 -1.53 -25.13
C LYS A 59 22.87 -2.91 -24.59
N VAL A 60 22.51 -3.00 -23.31
CA VAL A 60 22.02 -4.25 -22.72
C VAL A 60 20.70 -4.66 -23.38
N SER A 61 19.77 -3.71 -23.59
CA SER A 61 18.50 -3.99 -24.26
C SER A 61 18.71 -4.47 -25.70
N GLU A 62 19.66 -3.88 -26.46
CA GLU A 62 20.01 -4.34 -27.82
C GLU A 62 20.44 -5.81 -27.80
N THR A 63 21.33 -6.20 -26.86
CA THR A 63 21.78 -7.59 -26.71
C THR A 63 20.64 -8.53 -26.30
N ILE A 64 19.75 -8.09 -25.40
CA ILE A 64 18.55 -8.87 -25.03
C ILE A 64 17.65 -9.10 -26.25
N LEU A 65 17.46 -8.06 -27.07
CA LEU A 65 16.63 -8.14 -28.28
C LEU A 65 17.19 -9.17 -29.29
N GLU A 66 18.51 -9.26 -29.43
CA GLU A 66 19.15 -10.26 -30.28
C GLU A 66 18.91 -11.68 -29.76
N VAL A 67 19.09 -11.91 -28.45
CA VAL A 67 18.81 -13.19 -27.80
C VAL A 67 17.35 -13.57 -27.98
N LYS A 68 16.41 -12.65 -27.71
CA LYS A 68 14.98 -12.85 -27.89
C LYS A 68 14.64 -13.28 -29.31
N LYS A 69 15.08 -12.52 -30.33
CA LYS A 69 14.80 -12.79 -31.73
C LYS A 69 15.30 -14.16 -32.15
N GLU A 70 16.50 -14.55 -31.73
CA GLU A 70 17.06 -15.84 -32.06
C GLU A 70 16.27 -16.99 -31.44
N LEU A 71 15.90 -16.86 -30.16
CA LEU A 71 15.09 -17.86 -29.47
C LEU A 71 13.69 -17.97 -30.10
N GLU A 72 13.03 -16.85 -30.41
CA GLU A 72 11.73 -16.84 -31.10
C GLU A 72 11.78 -17.54 -32.46
N GLN A 73 12.87 -17.36 -33.21
CA GLN A 73 13.09 -18.07 -34.48
C GLN A 73 13.26 -19.57 -34.28
N GLN A 74 13.96 -20.00 -33.23
CA GLN A 74 14.20 -21.41 -32.93
C GLN A 74 12.93 -22.13 -32.48
N ILE A 75 12.10 -21.49 -31.65
CA ILE A 75 10.86 -22.09 -31.10
C ILE A 75 9.64 -21.88 -31.98
N GLY A 76 9.70 -20.92 -32.92
CA GLY A 76 8.58 -20.54 -33.79
C GLY A 76 7.42 -19.86 -33.06
N ARG A 77 7.67 -19.26 -31.90
CA ARG A 77 6.68 -18.56 -31.06
C ARG A 77 7.24 -17.25 -30.56
N ARG A 78 6.35 -16.28 -30.28
CA ARG A 78 6.71 -15.03 -29.63
C ARG A 78 6.92 -15.23 -28.13
N LEU A 79 7.92 -14.58 -27.57
CA LEU A 79 8.21 -14.55 -26.12
C LEU A 79 7.71 -13.21 -25.55
N THR A 80 6.84 -13.29 -24.54
CA THR A 80 6.25 -12.13 -23.84
C THR A 80 6.74 -12.02 -22.41
N ASP A 81 6.91 -13.16 -21.74
CA ASP A 81 7.26 -13.25 -20.35
C ASP A 81 8.67 -13.81 -20.18
N VAL A 82 9.40 -13.31 -19.17
CA VAL A 82 10.76 -13.71 -18.91
C VAL A 82 11.06 -13.81 -17.41
N CYS A 83 11.77 -14.84 -17.02
CA CYS A 83 12.35 -14.98 -15.69
C CYS A 83 13.78 -14.43 -15.72
N ILE A 84 14.13 -13.57 -14.79
CA ILE A 84 15.47 -12.97 -14.67
C ILE A 84 16.08 -13.24 -13.30
N ALA A 85 17.40 -13.10 -13.21
CA ALA A 85 18.09 -13.10 -11.93
C ALA A 85 18.79 -11.77 -11.71
N ALA A 86 18.86 -11.37 -10.46
CA ALA A 86 19.63 -10.22 -10.03
C ALA A 86 20.90 -10.65 -9.30
N ALA A 87 21.98 -9.93 -9.56
CA ALA A 87 23.23 -9.94 -8.79
C ALA A 87 23.67 -8.50 -8.54
N GLY A 88 24.65 -8.28 -7.73
CA GLY A 88 25.21 -6.94 -7.60
C GLY A 88 26.06 -6.72 -6.38
N ARG A 89 26.98 -5.74 -6.49
CA ARG A 89 27.95 -5.34 -5.45
C ARG A 89 27.32 -4.98 -4.10
N VAL A 90 26.08 -4.55 -4.10
CA VAL A 90 25.41 -3.94 -2.94
C VAL A 90 24.43 -4.91 -2.29
N LEU A 91 24.58 -6.21 -2.58
CA LEU A 91 23.78 -7.24 -1.93
C LEU A 91 23.91 -7.14 -0.41
N LYS A 92 22.80 -6.96 0.27
CA LYS A 92 22.70 -6.99 1.74
C LYS A 92 21.92 -8.22 2.15
N THR A 93 22.40 -8.91 3.18
CA THR A 93 21.70 -10.04 3.77
C THR A 93 21.49 -9.78 5.26
N VAL A 94 20.28 -10.04 5.73
CA VAL A 94 19.91 -9.89 7.13
C VAL A 94 19.27 -11.17 7.62
N THR A 95 19.79 -11.71 8.73
CA THR A 95 19.20 -12.90 9.38
C THR A 95 18.40 -12.45 10.59
N VAL A 96 17.16 -12.85 10.67
CA VAL A 96 16.24 -12.48 11.76
C VAL A 96 15.53 -13.70 12.32
N ASN A 97 15.06 -13.56 13.56
CA ASN A 97 14.13 -14.50 14.17
C ASN A 97 12.78 -13.82 14.32
N ALA A 98 11.73 -14.43 13.78
CA ALA A 98 10.36 -14.00 13.95
C ALA A 98 9.56 -15.07 14.70
N GLU A 99 8.59 -14.63 15.50
CA GLU A 99 7.74 -15.49 16.28
C GLU A 99 6.30 -14.99 16.22
N TYR A 100 5.36 -15.93 16.28
CA TYR A 100 3.94 -15.61 16.35
C TYR A 100 3.27 -16.51 17.41
N GLU A 101 2.45 -15.93 18.28
CA GLU A 101 1.70 -16.62 19.32
C GLU A 101 0.22 -16.60 18.99
N PHE A 102 -0.41 -17.79 19.03
CA PHE A 102 -1.84 -17.91 18.82
C PHE A 102 -2.60 -17.75 20.13
N PRO A 103 -3.81 -17.16 20.12
CA PRO A 103 -4.66 -17.06 21.31
C PRO A 103 -5.07 -18.42 21.91
N SER A 104 -5.08 -19.49 21.10
CA SER A 104 -5.37 -20.88 21.48
C SER A 104 -4.59 -21.84 20.61
N GLU A 105 -4.52 -23.11 21.03
CA GLU A 105 -3.87 -24.14 20.23
C GLU A 105 -4.51 -24.26 18.85
N THR A 106 -3.75 -23.99 17.81
CA THR A 106 -4.19 -23.88 16.42
C THR A 106 -3.54 -24.92 15.54
N VAL A 107 -4.29 -25.54 14.62
CA VAL A 107 -3.75 -26.40 13.57
C VAL A 107 -3.16 -25.50 12.49
N LEU A 108 -1.88 -25.67 12.22
CA LEU A 108 -1.14 -24.85 11.26
C LEU A 108 -1.49 -25.25 9.81
N ASN A 109 -1.59 -24.25 8.97
CA ASN A 109 -1.76 -24.36 7.53
C ASN A 109 -0.73 -23.49 6.81
N GLU A 110 -0.70 -23.55 5.48
CA GLU A 110 0.21 -22.77 4.66
C GLU A 110 0.06 -21.24 4.89
N GLU A 111 -1.14 -20.74 5.15
CA GLU A 111 -1.41 -19.31 5.41
C GLU A 111 -0.75 -18.83 6.72
N HIS A 112 -0.78 -19.64 7.76
CA HIS A 112 -0.10 -19.32 9.03
C HIS A 112 1.42 -19.30 8.88
N ILE A 113 1.98 -20.28 8.15
CA ILE A 113 3.42 -20.38 7.88
C ILE A 113 3.87 -19.17 7.09
N HIS A 114 3.12 -18.82 6.08
CA HIS A 114 3.36 -17.70 5.22
C HIS A 114 3.32 -16.35 5.96
N SER A 115 2.31 -16.14 6.81
CA SER A 115 2.21 -14.96 7.67
C SER A 115 3.43 -14.82 8.59
N LEU A 116 3.92 -15.94 9.13
CA LEU A 116 5.13 -15.95 9.95
C LEU A 116 6.38 -15.53 9.15
N GLU A 117 6.51 -16.02 7.92
CA GLU A 117 7.63 -15.65 7.03
C GLU A 117 7.59 -14.17 6.68
N LEU A 118 6.39 -13.60 6.45
CA LEU A 118 6.21 -12.17 6.22
C LEU A 118 6.65 -11.31 7.40
N ILE A 119 6.25 -11.69 8.61
CA ILE A 119 6.72 -11.03 9.85
C ILE A 119 8.25 -11.04 9.90
N GLY A 120 8.85 -12.16 9.46
CA GLY A 120 10.30 -12.27 9.35
C GLY A 120 10.90 -11.30 8.33
N VAL A 121 10.32 -11.20 7.14
CA VAL A 121 10.77 -10.26 6.09
C VAL A 121 10.63 -8.80 6.54
N GLU A 122 9.52 -8.44 7.17
CA GLU A 122 9.29 -7.09 7.72
C GLU A 122 10.35 -6.74 8.76
N LYS A 123 10.60 -7.65 9.70
CA LYS A 123 11.65 -7.48 10.72
C LYS A 123 13.05 -7.34 10.11
N ALA A 124 13.32 -8.04 9.02
CA ALA A 124 14.59 -7.91 8.31
C ALA A 124 14.73 -6.54 7.63
N TYR A 125 13.64 -5.98 7.10
CA TYR A 125 13.60 -4.60 6.60
C TYR A 125 13.93 -3.59 7.70
N ASP A 126 13.31 -3.73 8.87
CA ASP A 126 13.55 -2.82 9.99
C ASP A 126 15.01 -2.89 10.46
N THR A 127 15.55 -4.12 10.56
CA THR A 127 16.97 -4.31 10.91
C THR A 127 17.90 -3.68 9.87
N LEU A 128 17.59 -3.84 8.58
CA LEU A 128 18.36 -3.21 7.50
C LEU A 128 18.31 -1.68 7.58
N ARG A 129 17.15 -1.09 7.84
CA ARG A 129 16.97 0.35 8.00
C ARG A 129 17.77 0.92 9.19
N GLU A 130 17.87 0.14 10.28
CA GLU A 130 18.70 0.53 11.44
C GLU A 130 20.20 0.49 11.13
N GLU A 131 20.66 -0.45 10.29
CA GLU A 131 22.07 -0.57 9.89
C GLU A 131 22.49 0.50 8.89
N VAL A 132 21.60 0.87 7.95
CA VAL A 132 21.85 1.82 6.87
C VAL A 132 21.40 3.22 7.29
N LYS A 133 22.01 3.78 8.34
CA LYS A 133 21.62 5.06 8.96
C LYS A 133 21.76 6.31 8.10
N GLU A 134 22.35 6.26 6.94
CA GLU A 134 22.80 7.48 6.24
C GLU A 134 22.16 7.78 4.89
N ASP A 135 21.40 6.91 4.23
CA ASP A 135 21.03 7.23 2.86
C ASP A 135 19.56 6.98 2.49
N LYS A 136 19.06 7.88 1.68
CA LYS A 136 17.82 7.85 0.89
C LYS A 136 17.76 6.69 -0.14
N ILE A 137 18.52 5.61 0.09
CA ILE A 137 18.55 4.44 -0.78
C ILE A 137 17.46 3.50 -0.29
N ASN A 138 16.48 3.27 -1.13
CA ASN A 138 15.49 2.24 -0.91
C ASN A 138 16.07 0.89 -1.30
N PHE A 139 15.68 -0.13 -0.58
CA PHE A 139 16.10 -1.51 -0.83
C PHE A 139 14.90 -2.39 -1.11
N TYR A 140 15.03 -3.26 -2.09
CA TYR A 140 14.08 -4.33 -2.37
C TYR A 140 14.53 -5.64 -1.73
N CYS A 141 13.62 -6.33 -1.04
CA CYS A 141 13.82 -7.73 -0.71
C CYS A 141 13.66 -8.56 -1.99
N VAL A 142 14.76 -9.01 -2.56
CA VAL A 142 14.77 -9.80 -3.81
C VAL A 142 14.51 -11.29 -3.56
N GLY A 143 14.56 -11.73 -2.31
CA GLY A 143 14.23 -13.08 -1.90
C GLY A 143 14.59 -13.33 -0.45
N TYR A 144 14.05 -14.40 0.09
CA TYR A 144 14.40 -14.90 1.41
C TYR A 144 14.53 -16.42 1.41
N SER A 145 15.19 -16.94 2.43
CA SER A 145 15.31 -18.37 2.68
C SER A 145 15.05 -18.65 4.14
N VAL A 146 14.17 -19.59 4.43
CA VAL A 146 13.96 -20.05 5.80
C VAL A 146 15.11 -20.97 6.18
N ILE A 147 15.86 -20.58 7.22
CA ILE A 147 16.93 -21.38 7.79
C ILE A 147 16.33 -22.49 8.67
N ARG A 148 15.35 -22.12 9.52
CA ARG A 148 14.69 -23.03 10.47
C ARG A 148 13.29 -22.57 10.83
N TYR A 149 12.44 -23.55 11.12
CA TYR A 149 11.17 -23.33 11.80
C TYR A 149 11.22 -23.80 13.24
N TYR A 150 10.39 -23.20 14.07
CA TYR A 150 10.22 -23.56 15.48
C TYR A 150 8.75 -23.78 15.80
N LEU A 151 8.43 -24.92 16.44
CA LEU A 151 7.11 -25.26 16.95
C LEU A 151 7.17 -25.30 18.48
N ASN A 152 6.50 -24.38 19.16
CA ASN A 152 6.56 -24.24 20.63
C ASN A 152 8.01 -24.24 21.17
N GLY A 153 8.95 -23.62 20.43
CA GLY A 153 10.37 -23.53 20.79
C GLY A 153 11.24 -24.68 20.31
N TYR A 154 10.69 -25.73 19.70
CA TYR A 154 11.44 -26.87 19.16
C TYR A 154 11.66 -26.71 17.66
N ASN A 155 12.90 -27.04 17.22
CA ASN A 155 13.25 -26.98 15.79
C ASN A 155 12.47 -28.04 15.00
N MET A 156 11.84 -27.61 13.89
CA MET A 156 11.03 -28.45 13.01
C MET A 156 11.43 -28.23 11.54
N ALA A 157 11.34 -29.27 10.74
CA ALA A 157 11.59 -29.18 9.29
C ALA A 157 10.39 -28.58 8.55
N LYS A 158 9.17 -28.84 9.00
CA LYS A 158 7.91 -28.33 8.44
C LYS A 158 6.92 -28.08 9.58
N LEU A 159 6.09 -27.06 9.42
CA LEU A 159 5.06 -26.70 10.41
C LEU A 159 3.65 -27.15 10.01
N ASP A 160 3.40 -27.34 8.71
CA ASP A 160 2.08 -27.65 8.19
C ASP A 160 1.45 -28.89 8.83
N GLY A 161 0.17 -28.82 9.20
CA GLY A 161 -0.61 -29.87 9.84
C GLY A 161 -0.32 -30.09 11.33
N HIS A 162 0.69 -29.43 11.91
CA HIS A 162 0.97 -29.52 13.36
C HIS A 162 0.07 -28.57 14.16
N LYS A 163 -0.10 -28.88 15.46
CA LYS A 163 -0.77 -28.00 16.42
C LYS A 163 0.25 -27.24 17.25
N ALA A 164 0.03 -25.94 17.39
CA ALA A 164 0.90 -25.07 18.17
C ALA A 164 0.15 -23.93 18.86
N ASN A 165 0.70 -23.47 19.97
CA ASN A 165 0.37 -22.19 20.59
C ASN A 165 1.35 -21.11 20.12
N LYS A 166 2.57 -21.48 19.73
CA LYS A 166 3.61 -20.56 19.30
C LYS A 166 4.39 -21.15 18.14
N ILE A 167 4.62 -20.37 17.10
CA ILE A 167 5.48 -20.71 15.98
C ILE A 167 6.60 -19.68 15.83
N GLY A 168 7.72 -20.09 15.24
CA GLY A 168 8.83 -19.20 14.96
C GLY A 168 9.58 -19.59 13.71
N THR A 169 10.34 -18.65 13.16
CA THR A 169 11.24 -18.87 12.03
C THR A 169 12.55 -18.13 12.23
N GLU A 170 13.65 -18.73 11.83
CA GLU A 170 14.92 -18.08 11.55
C GLU A 170 15.00 -17.92 10.03
N LEU A 171 15.06 -16.67 9.55
CA LEU A 171 14.92 -16.33 8.14
C LEU A 171 16.09 -15.45 7.70
N LEU A 172 16.69 -15.79 6.55
CA LEU A 172 17.68 -14.98 5.85
C LEU A 172 16.99 -14.22 4.72
N ALA A 173 16.87 -12.92 4.86
CA ALA A 173 16.37 -12.03 3.81
C ALA A 173 17.51 -11.36 3.04
N THR A 174 17.32 -11.15 1.75
CA THR A 174 18.30 -10.57 0.86
C THR A 174 17.75 -9.36 0.13
N PHE A 175 18.52 -8.29 0.12
CA PHE A 175 18.11 -6.97 -0.36
C PHE A 175 19.07 -6.45 -1.41
N LEU A 176 18.53 -5.78 -2.41
CA LEU A 176 19.25 -4.99 -3.41
C LEU A 176 18.67 -3.57 -3.48
N PRO A 177 19.51 -2.56 -3.84
CA PRO A 177 19.00 -1.22 -4.10
C PRO A 177 18.01 -1.19 -5.26
N ASP A 178 17.01 -0.28 -5.17
CA ASP A 178 15.99 -0.06 -6.19
C ASP A 178 16.60 0.14 -7.57
N GLU A 179 17.66 0.95 -7.68
CA GLU A 179 18.31 1.30 -8.95
C GLU A 179 18.82 0.07 -9.72
N VAL A 180 19.27 -0.96 -9.01
CA VAL A 180 19.74 -2.21 -9.63
C VAL A 180 18.56 -2.97 -10.26
N ILE A 181 17.46 -3.05 -9.54
CA ILE A 181 16.25 -3.74 -9.99
C ILE A 181 15.60 -2.97 -11.13
N ASP A 182 15.46 -1.65 -11.01
CA ASP A 182 14.87 -0.79 -12.04
C ASP A 182 15.67 -0.84 -13.34
N GLY A 183 17.01 -0.89 -13.26
CA GLY A 183 17.87 -1.07 -14.42
C GLY A 183 17.59 -2.36 -15.18
N LEU A 184 17.45 -3.49 -14.47
CA LEU A 184 17.15 -4.80 -15.05
C LEU A 184 15.77 -4.81 -15.72
N TYR A 185 14.74 -4.32 -15.00
CA TYR A 185 13.37 -4.26 -15.52
C TYR A 185 13.28 -3.35 -16.75
N THR A 186 13.88 -2.16 -16.69
CA THR A 186 13.88 -1.21 -17.81
C THR A 186 14.53 -1.81 -19.05
N ALA A 187 15.63 -2.55 -18.88
CA ALA A 187 16.32 -3.19 -20.00
C ALA A 187 15.45 -4.26 -20.68
N VAL A 188 14.70 -5.01 -19.89
CA VAL A 188 13.80 -6.09 -20.35
C VAL A 188 12.53 -5.52 -20.98
N GLU A 189 11.90 -4.52 -20.36
CA GLU A 189 10.66 -3.91 -20.86
C GLU A 189 10.86 -3.17 -22.19
N ARG A 190 12.03 -2.56 -22.41
CA ARG A 190 12.35 -1.89 -23.70
C ARG A 190 12.27 -2.82 -24.91
N VAL A 191 12.44 -4.12 -24.71
CA VAL A 191 12.36 -5.12 -25.78
C VAL A 191 11.00 -5.81 -25.85
N GLY A 192 10.01 -5.29 -25.09
CA GLY A 192 8.65 -5.81 -25.05
C GLY A 192 8.55 -7.17 -24.37
N LEU A 193 9.33 -7.38 -23.31
CA LEU A 193 9.23 -8.51 -22.40
C LEU A 193 8.69 -8.03 -21.06
N GLN A 194 7.91 -8.88 -20.39
CA GLN A 194 7.45 -8.66 -19.03
C GLN A 194 8.16 -9.63 -18.07
N VAL A 195 8.58 -9.13 -16.91
CA VAL A 195 9.24 -9.99 -15.93
C VAL A 195 8.19 -10.83 -15.20
N ALA A 196 8.20 -12.14 -15.47
CA ALA A 196 7.35 -13.10 -14.79
C ALA A 196 7.90 -13.53 -13.43
N ASN A 197 9.23 -13.55 -13.29
CA ASN A 197 9.90 -13.94 -12.06
C ASN A 197 11.25 -13.25 -11.94
N LEU A 198 11.55 -12.77 -10.73
CA LEU A 198 12.86 -12.26 -10.35
C LEU A 198 13.45 -13.13 -9.24
N THR A 199 14.63 -13.66 -9.43
CA THR A 199 15.37 -14.43 -8.42
C THR A 199 16.76 -13.83 -8.19
N LEU A 200 17.52 -14.43 -7.28
CA LEU A 200 18.95 -14.13 -7.13
C LEU A 200 19.79 -15.15 -7.93
N GLU A 201 20.85 -14.69 -8.58
CA GLU A 201 21.78 -15.59 -9.29
C GLU A 201 22.27 -16.74 -8.42
N PRO A 202 22.72 -16.53 -7.16
CA PRO A 202 23.13 -17.64 -6.29
C PRO A 202 22.00 -18.60 -5.93
N ILE A 203 20.75 -18.16 -5.85
CA ILE A 203 19.60 -19.05 -5.62
C ILE A 203 19.36 -19.91 -6.87
N ALA A 204 19.36 -19.28 -8.04
CA ALA A 204 19.20 -19.99 -9.29
C ALA A 204 20.29 -21.05 -9.48
N ALA A 205 21.54 -20.68 -9.27
CA ALA A 205 22.69 -21.59 -9.44
C ALA A 205 22.66 -22.78 -8.46
N ILE A 206 22.31 -22.56 -7.19
CA ILE A 206 22.31 -23.60 -6.16
C ILE A 206 21.24 -24.67 -6.42
N ASN A 207 20.10 -24.29 -7.00
CA ASN A 207 19.03 -25.22 -7.34
C ASN A 207 19.47 -26.29 -8.35
N VAL A 208 20.43 -25.96 -9.20
CA VAL A 208 21.01 -26.87 -10.17
C VAL A 208 22.28 -27.55 -9.63
N ALA A 209 23.19 -26.75 -9.04
CA ALA A 209 24.51 -27.21 -8.65
C ALA A 209 24.52 -28.11 -7.40
N ILE A 210 23.58 -27.88 -6.46
CA ILE A 210 23.50 -28.65 -5.22
C ILE A 210 22.11 -29.28 -5.09
N PRO A 211 21.95 -30.56 -5.52
CA PRO A 211 20.72 -31.31 -5.29
C PRO A 211 20.32 -31.33 -3.80
N GLU A 212 19.02 -31.32 -3.51
CA GLU A 212 18.47 -31.24 -2.14
C GLU A 212 19.11 -32.22 -1.15
N LYS A 213 19.35 -33.46 -1.59
CA LYS A 213 20.00 -34.51 -0.77
C LYS A 213 21.39 -34.11 -0.25
N PHE A 214 22.08 -33.18 -0.88
CA PHE A 214 23.40 -32.69 -0.46
C PHE A 214 23.33 -31.39 0.35
N ARG A 215 22.18 -30.69 0.38
CA ARG A 215 22.02 -29.43 1.14
C ARG A 215 22.09 -29.60 2.66
N LEU A 216 21.97 -30.86 3.15
CA LEU A 216 22.25 -31.20 4.56
C LEU A 216 23.72 -30.97 4.93
N LEU A 217 24.61 -30.99 3.96
CA LEU A 217 26.04 -30.78 4.16
C LEU A 217 26.37 -29.29 4.13
N ASN A 218 27.43 -28.90 4.85
CA ASN A 218 27.97 -27.56 4.80
C ASN A 218 28.81 -27.39 3.52
N ILE A 219 28.19 -26.92 2.45
CA ILE A 219 28.81 -26.77 1.12
C ILE A 219 28.73 -25.31 0.72
N ALA A 220 29.83 -24.73 0.23
CA ALA A 220 29.80 -23.46 -0.48
C ALA A 220 29.64 -23.72 -1.98
N MET A 221 28.77 -22.95 -2.62
CA MET A 221 28.73 -22.83 -4.07
C MET A 221 29.22 -21.44 -4.46
N ILE A 222 30.02 -21.38 -5.51
CA ILE A 222 30.58 -20.14 -6.04
C ILE A 222 30.27 -20.09 -7.53
N ASP A 223 29.54 -19.07 -7.94
CA ASP A 223 29.39 -18.73 -9.37
C ASP A 223 30.43 -17.67 -9.74
N VAL A 224 31.43 -18.06 -10.52
CA VAL A 224 32.49 -17.16 -10.96
C VAL A 224 32.15 -16.65 -12.35
N GLY A 225 31.58 -15.47 -12.40
CA GLY A 225 31.21 -14.78 -13.63
C GLY A 225 32.40 -14.07 -14.31
N ALA A 226 32.09 -13.00 -15.02
CA ALA A 226 33.07 -12.10 -15.59
C ALA A 226 33.48 -11.00 -14.61
N GLY A 227 32.51 -10.28 -14.05
CA GLY A 227 32.73 -9.17 -13.13
C GLY A 227 32.57 -9.51 -11.65
N THR A 228 31.71 -10.47 -11.29
CA THR A 228 31.39 -10.87 -9.90
C THR A 228 31.62 -12.34 -9.66
N SER A 229 31.87 -12.67 -8.40
CA SER A 229 31.82 -14.06 -7.90
C SER A 229 30.80 -14.13 -6.77
N ASP A 230 29.70 -14.84 -7.01
CA ASP A 230 28.57 -14.98 -6.10
C ASP A 230 28.73 -16.25 -5.27
N ILE A 231 28.50 -16.12 -3.97
CA ILE A 231 28.74 -17.18 -2.97
C ILE A 231 27.45 -17.51 -2.26
N SER A 232 27.13 -18.78 -2.15
CA SER A 232 26.05 -19.28 -1.30
C SER A 232 26.53 -20.46 -0.47
N ILE A 233 26.01 -20.57 0.76
CA ILE A 233 26.40 -21.65 1.70
C ILE A 233 25.16 -22.41 2.14
N THR A 234 25.20 -23.74 1.99
CA THR A 234 24.17 -24.64 2.50
C THR A 234 24.62 -25.29 3.79
N LYS A 235 23.67 -25.58 4.66
CA LYS A 235 23.87 -26.38 5.87
C LYS A 235 22.49 -26.80 6.42
N ASP A 236 22.43 -27.99 6.98
CA ASP A 236 21.23 -28.53 7.65
C ASP A 236 19.96 -28.51 6.78
N GLY A 237 20.13 -28.63 5.46
CA GLY A 237 19.03 -28.65 4.48
C GLY A 237 18.66 -27.29 3.90
N SER A 238 19.15 -26.17 4.45
CA SER A 238 18.80 -24.83 4.08
C SER A 238 20.01 -24.02 3.59
N ILE A 239 19.75 -22.91 2.92
CA ILE A 239 20.76 -21.91 2.59
C ILE A 239 20.89 -20.98 3.80
N ILE A 240 22.09 -20.89 4.34
CA ILE A 240 22.37 -20.13 5.57
C ILE A 240 23.03 -18.77 5.32
N ALA A 241 23.64 -18.59 4.15
CA ALA A 241 24.28 -17.32 3.82
C ALA A 241 24.41 -17.12 2.30
N TYR A 242 24.36 -15.84 1.90
CA TYR A 242 24.72 -15.34 0.57
C TYR A 242 25.80 -14.27 0.71
N GLY A 243 26.66 -14.18 -0.28
CA GLY A 243 27.65 -13.12 -0.37
C GLY A 243 28.17 -12.97 -1.78
N MET A 244 28.89 -11.89 -2.04
CA MET A 244 29.47 -11.60 -3.35
C MET A 244 30.81 -10.91 -3.15
N ILE A 245 31.72 -11.09 -4.10
CA ILE A 245 32.94 -10.31 -4.25
C ILE A 245 33.02 -9.72 -5.67
N PRO A 246 33.52 -8.49 -5.82
CA PRO A 246 33.60 -7.79 -7.11
C PRO A 246 34.90 -8.16 -7.86
N TYR A 247 35.30 -9.41 -7.81
CA TYR A 247 36.46 -9.95 -8.51
C TYR A 247 36.10 -11.28 -9.18
N ALA A 248 36.33 -11.38 -10.48
CA ALA A 248 36.03 -12.57 -11.25
C ALA A 248 36.92 -12.66 -12.52
N GLY A 249 36.39 -13.15 -13.63
CA GLY A 249 37.12 -13.39 -14.87
C GLY A 249 37.75 -12.18 -15.50
N ASP A 250 37.23 -10.98 -15.31
CA ASP A 250 37.74 -9.74 -15.91
C ASP A 250 39.02 -9.27 -15.26
N GLU A 251 39.23 -9.52 -13.97
CA GLU A 251 40.56 -9.29 -13.31
C GLU A 251 41.69 -10.04 -14.02
N ILE A 252 41.40 -11.28 -14.44
CA ILE A 252 42.36 -12.11 -15.16
C ILE A 252 42.63 -11.54 -16.57
N THR A 253 41.56 -11.07 -17.25
CA THR A 253 41.65 -10.45 -18.55
C THR A 253 42.46 -9.14 -18.49
N GLU A 254 42.20 -8.32 -17.47
CA GLU A 254 42.94 -7.07 -17.25
C GLU A 254 44.41 -7.29 -16.94
N ALA A 255 44.76 -8.35 -16.21
CA ALA A 255 46.16 -8.72 -16.01
C ALA A 255 46.87 -9.05 -17.34
N ILE A 256 46.17 -9.70 -18.28
CA ILE A 256 46.68 -9.96 -19.65
C ILE A 256 46.83 -8.65 -20.43
N VAL A 257 45.79 -7.76 -20.39
CA VAL A 257 45.83 -6.44 -21.05
C VAL A 257 47.07 -5.66 -20.62
N GLN A 258 47.33 -5.59 -19.32
CA GLN A 258 48.44 -4.83 -18.75
C GLN A 258 49.78 -5.45 -19.07
N LYS A 259 49.89 -6.77 -18.99
CA LYS A 259 51.15 -7.48 -19.22
C LYS A 259 51.60 -7.47 -20.68
N TYR A 260 50.62 -7.65 -21.60
CA TYR A 260 50.91 -7.85 -23.03
C TYR A 260 50.53 -6.68 -23.90
N LEU A 261 50.02 -5.57 -23.31
CA LEU A 261 49.61 -4.34 -23.99
C LEU A 261 48.67 -4.64 -25.18
N VAL A 262 47.60 -5.35 -24.92
CA VAL A 262 46.59 -5.73 -25.92
C VAL A 262 45.24 -5.14 -25.56
N GLU A 263 44.34 -5.05 -26.52
CA GLU A 263 42.94 -4.70 -26.26
C GLU A 263 42.25 -5.78 -25.44
N PHE A 264 41.25 -5.40 -24.67
CA PHE A 264 40.50 -6.30 -23.79
C PHE A 264 39.94 -7.53 -24.54
N LYS A 265 39.37 -7.32 -25.73
CA LYS A 265 38.90 -8.41 -26.60
C LYS A 265 40.01 -9.40 -26.97
N THR A 266 41.18 -8.91 -27.29
CA THR A 266 42.36 -9.73 -27.60
C THR A 266 42.82 -10.51 -26.36
N ALA A 267 42.89 -9.84 -25.21
CA ALA A 267 43.25 -10.48 -23.94
C ALA A 267 42.30 -11.63 -23.59
N GLU A 268 41.01 -11.43 -23.84
CA GLU A 268 40.01 -12.47 -23.60
C GLU A 268 40.17 -13.69 -24.49
N VAL A 269 40.45 -13.46 -25.78
CA VAL A 269 40.80 -14.55 -26.72
C VAL A 269 42.04 -15.30 -26.23
N MET A 270 43.04 -14.57 -25.71
CA MET A 270 44.27 -15.17 -25.15
C MET A 270 43.92 -16.00 -23.89
N LYS A 271 43.11 -15.49 -22.97
CA LYS A 271 42.65 -16.20 -21.78
C LYS A 271 41.92 -17.49 -22.14
N LEU A 272 40.94 -17.43 -23.03
CA LEU A 272 40.17 -18.60 -23.48
C LEU A 272 41.06 -19.62 -24.24
N ALA A 273 42.07 -19.17 -24.91
CA ALA A 273 43.03 -20.06 -25.60
C ALA A 273 43.83 -20.91 -24.62
N CYS A 274 44.07 -20.45 -23.38
CA CYS A 274 44.75 -21.23 -22.34
C CYS A 274 44.05 -22.53 -22.01
N LEU A 275 42.73 -22.62 -22.27
CA LEU A 275 41.94 -23.83 -22.05
C LEU A 275 42.09 -24.91 -23.13
N LYS A 276 42.59 -24.53 -24.32
CA LYS A 276 42.51 -25.39 -25.52
C LYS A 276 43.79 -25.53 -26.30
N LYS A 277 44.74 -24.61 -26.16
CA LYS A 277 45.93 -24.50 -27.03
C LYS A 277 47.21 -24.42 -26.20
N LYS A 278 48.34 -24.87 -26.76
CA LYS A 278 49.67 -24.76 -26.13
C LYS A 278 50.37 -23.45 -26.50
N LYS A 279 50.00 -22.78 -27.58
CA LYS A 279 50.58 -21.53 -28.06
C LYS A 279 49.53 -20.62 -28.61
N VAL A 280 49.68 -19.31 -28.36
CA VAL A 280 48.75 -18.25 -28.77
C VAL A 280 49.54 -17.22 -29.57
N SER A 281 49.01 -16.80 -30.70
CA SER A 281 49.51 -15.64 -31.46
C SER A 281 48.57 -14.47 -31.26
N TYR A 282 49.13 -13.30 -30.97
CA TYR A 282 48.36 -12.06 -30.79
C TYR A 282 49.08 -10.87 -31.41
N LYS A 283 48.35 -9.77 -31.55
CA LYS A 283 48.87 -8.48 -32.02
C LYS A 283 48.72 -7.47 -30.89
N ASP A 284 49.80 -6.80 -30.53
CA ASP A 284 49.76 -5.77 -29.49
C ASP A 284 49.23 -4.42 -30.03
N ILE A 285 49.08 -3.43 -29.14
CA ILE A 285 48.60 -2.10 -29.50
C ILE A 285 49.51 -1.34 -30.46
N MET A 286 50.78 -1.74 -30.57
CA MET A 286 51.75 -1.20 -31.54
C MET A 286 51.64 -1.85 -32.89
N GLY A 287 50.78 -2.87 -33.03
CA GLY A 287 50.61 -3.61 -34.28
C GLY A 287 51.62 -4.73 -34.49
N LEU A 288 52.44 -5.08 -33.50
CA LEU A 288 53.46 -6.13 -33.59
C LEU A 288 52.87 -7.49 -33.33
N ASN A 289 53.29 -8.49 -34.12
CA ASN A 289 52.81 -9.87 -33.93
C ASN A 289 53.71 -10.61 -32.94
N HIS A 290 53.10 -11.23 -31.95
CA HIS A 290 53.76 -12.01 -30.92
C HIS A 290 53.26 -13.44 -30.91
N LYS A 291 54.10 -14.37 -30.40
CA LYS A 291 53.73 -15.75 -30.12
C LYS A 291 54.20 -16.09 -28.71
N ILE A 292 53.30 -16.54 -27.90
CA ILE A 292 53.57 -16.93 -26.50
C ILE A 292 52.96 -18.30 -26.21
N THR A 293 53.46 -18.93 -25.16
CA THR A 293 52.93 -20.17 -24.67
C THR A 293 51.79 -19.90 -23.69
N THR A 294 50.93 -20.88 -23.45
CA THR A 294 49.88 -20.78 -22.45
C THR A 294 50.44 -20.77 -21.03
N GLU A 295 51.60 -21.41 -20.82
CA GLU A 295 52.32 -21.38 -19.54
C GLU A 295 52.76 -19.97 -19.17
N GLU A 296 53.31 -19.20 -20.12
CA GLU A 296 53.70 -17.79 -19.93
C GLU A 296 52.48 -16.90 -19.59
N ILE A 297 51.33 -17.15 -20.23
CA ILE A 297 50.09 -16.44 -19.89
C ILE A 297 49.64 -16.82 -18.48
N MET A 298 49.68 -18.11 -18.11
CA MET A 298 49.28 -18.57 -16.78
C MET A 298 50.16 -18.01 -15.67
N GLU A 299 51.48 -17.90 -15.91
CA GLU A 299 52.40 -17.23 -15.00
C GLU A 299 52.02 -15.74 -14.82
N ALA A 300 51.71 -15.05 -15.92
CA ALA A 300 51.34 -13.63 -15.92
C ALA A 300 50.02 -13.37 -15.12
N VAL A 301 49.08 -14.30 -15.15
CA VAL A 301 47.77 -14.13 -14.45
C VAL A 301 47.73 -14.78 -13.07
N SER A 302 48.79 -15.43 -12.63
CA SER A 302 48.85 -16.18 -11.36
C SER A 302 48.48 -15.30 -10.17
N GLU A 303 48.98 -14.06 -10.10
CA GLU A 303 48.68 -13.13 -9.03
C GLU A 303 47.21 -12.74 -9.00
N ALA A 304 46.58 -12.51 -10.17
CA ALA A 304 45.16 -12.23 -10.26
C ALA A 304 44.29 -13.43 -9.79
N VAL A 305 44.66 -14.66 -10.20
CA VAL A 305 43.98 -15.86 -9.73
C VAL A 305 44.11 -16.02 -8.22
N HIS A 306 45.30 -15.80 -7.65
CA HIS A 306 45.49 -15.83 -6.20
C HIS A 306 44.67 -14.76 -5.44
N LYS A 307 44.60 -13.53 -5.99
CA LYS A 307 43.78 -12.46 -5.45
C LYS A 307 42.34 -12.85 -5.36
N ILE A 308 41.76 -13.36 -6.48
CA ILE A 308 40.34 -13.80 -6.52
C ILE A 308 40.09 -14.92 -5.55
N THR A 309 40.88 -16.00 -5.62
CA THR A 309 40.68 -17.22 -4.81
C THR A 309 40.84 -16.95 -3.31
N LYS A 310 41.77 -16.06 -2.93
CA LYS A 310 41.95 -15.60 -1.55
C LYS A 310 40.73 -14.84 -1.07
N SER A 311 40.25 -13.86 -1.85
CA SER A 311 39.07 -13.06 -1.48
C SER A 311 37.82 -13.92 -1.38
N VAL A 312 37.62 -14.89 -2.28
CA VAL A 312 36.54 -15.88 -2.19
C VAL A 312 36.64 -16.69 -0.92
N ALA A 313 37.83 -17.22 -0.59
CA ALA A 313 38.04 -18.03 0.61
C ALA A 313 37.78 -17.24 1.88
N GLU A 314 38.27 -16.00 1.98
CA GLU A 314 38.03 -15.09 3.11
C GLU A 314 36.54 -14.83 3.28
N LYS A 315 35.79 -14.58 2.19
CA LYS A 315 34.35 -14.35 2.22
C LYS A 315 33.57 -15.62 2.64
N ILE A 316 33.96 -16.79 2.16
CA ILE A 316 33.34 -18.06 2.60
C ILE A 316 33.54 -18.26 4.11
N ILE A 317 34.75 -18.03 4.62
CA ILE A 317 35.05 -18.17 6.04
C ILE A 317 34.25 -17.16 6.88
N GLU A 318 34.14 -15.91 6.40
CA GLU A 318 33.31 -14.87 7.02
C GLU A 318 31.84 -15.33 7.13
N LEU A 319 31.26 -15.71 6.00
CA LEU A 319 29.85 -16.13 5.88
C LEU A 319 29.52 -17.42 6.65
N ASN A 320 30.51 -18.30 6.83
CA ASN A 320 30.34 -19.60 7.54
C ASN A 320 30.74 -19.51 9.03
N GLY A 321 30.64 -18.33 9.64
CA GLY A 321 30.92 -18.14 11.06
C GLY A 321 32.38 -18.39 11.43
N LYS A 322 33.30 -17.90 10.65
CA LYS A 322 34.78 -18.00 10.78
C LYS A 322 35.31 -19.45 10.71
N ARG A 323 34.62 -20.32 9.99
CA ARG A 323 35.03 -21.71 9.76
C ARG A 323 35.01 -22.02 8.27
N SER A 324 35.91 -22.91 7.85
CA SER A 324 35.86 -23.47 6.50
C SER A 324 34.64 -24.38 6.30
N VAL A 325 34.21 -24.53 5.06
CA VAL A 325 33.13 -25.41 4.64
C VAL A 325 33.63 -26.87 4.44
N SER A 326 32.72 -27.82 4.27
CA SER A 326 33.10 -29.25 4.04
C SER A 326 33.50 -29.54 2.59
N ALA A 327 32.92 -28.79 1.63
CA ALA A 327 33.22 -28.89 0.20
C ALA A 327 32.86 -27.59 -0.52
N VAL A 328 33.39 -27.40 -1.71
CA VAL A 328 33.12 -26.23 -2.56
C VAL A 328 32.77 -26.70 -3.97
N PHE A 329 31.66 -26.18 -4.50
CA PHE A 329 31.27 -26.34 -5.89
C PHE A 329 31.46 -25.02 -6.61
N VAL A 330 32.25 -25.05 -7.67
CA VAL A 330 32.50 -23.86 -8.52
C VAL A 330 31.72 -24.02 -9.81
N VAL A 331 30.94 -23.02 -10.16
CA VAL A 331 30.22 -22.90 -11.44
C VAL A 331 30.64 -21.60 -12.14
N GLY A 332 30.06 -21.32 -13.29
CA GLY A 332 30.38 -20.11 -14.06
C GLY A 332 31.61 -20.22 -14.96
N GLY A 333 31.76 -19.25 -15.84
CA GLY A 333 32.83 -19.24 -16.86
C GLY A 333 34.23 -18.94 -16.31
N GLY A 334 34.32 -18.07 -15.29
CA GLY A 334 35.59 -17.63 -14.69
C GLY A 334 36.30 -18.75 -13.91
N GLY A 335 35.53 -19.67 -13.30
CA GLY A 335 36.06 -20.80 -12.54
C GLY A 335 36.86 -21.84 -13.36
N LYS A 336 36.80 -21.77 -14.70
CA LYS A 336 37.47 -22.69 -15.61
C LYS A 336 38.97 -22.43 -15.74
N ILE A 337 39.48 -21.28 -15.28
CA ILE A 337 40.88 -20.93 -15.42
C ILE A 337 41.77 -21.96 -14.72
N PRO A 338 42.81 -22.50 -15.35
CA PRO A 338 43.69 -23.47 -14.69
C PRO A 338 44.28 -22.90 -13.40
N GLY A 339 44.35 -23.75 -12.36
CA GLY A 339 44.89 -23.33 -11.06
C GLY A 339 43.82 -22.72 -10.08
N PHE A 340 42.67 -22.28 -10.56
CA PHE A 340 41.64 -21.66 -9.70
C PHE A 340 41.20 -22.57 -8.59
N VAL A 341 40.72 -23.79 -8.93
CA VAL A 341 40.20 -24.79 -7.95
C VAL A 341 41.32 -25.20 -6.96
N THR A 342 42.56 -25.34 -7.43
CA THR A 342 43.70 -25.71 -6.59
C THR A 342 44.04 -24.61 -5.58
N SER A 343 44.15 -23.38 -6.07
CA SER A 343 44.44 -22.21 -5.22
C SER A 343 43.35 -21.97 -4.18
N LEU A 344 42.09 -22.14 -4.59
CA LEU A 344 40.94 -21.99 -3.65
C LEU A 344 40.97 -23.08 -2.55
N ALA A 345 41.28 -24.33 -2.91
CA ALA A 345 41.41 -25.41 -1.95
C ALA A 345 42.52 -25.14 -0.90
N GLU A 346 43.63 -24.58 -1.35
CA GLU A 346 44.76 -24.21 -0.49
C GLU A 346 44.35 -23.11 0.51
N TYR A 347 43.68 -22.04 0.07
CA TYR A 347 43.23 -20.94 0.96
C TYR A 347 42.15 -21.36 1.96
N LEU A 348 41.30 -22.35 1.58
CA LEU A 348 40.29 -22.91 2.48
C LEU A 348 40.80 -24.03 3.35
N ASN A 349 42.08 -24.46 3.15
CA ASN A 349 42.67 -25.63 3.81
C ASN A 349 41.83 -26.90 3.62
N LEU A 350 41.35 -27.12 2.39
CA LEU A 350 40.57 -28.28 1.98
C LEU A 350 41.41 -29.23 1.11
N PRO A 351 41.15 -30.56 1.19
CA PRO A 351 41.65 -31.50 0.17
C PRO A 351 41.19 -31.09 -1.23
N LYS A 352 42.06 -31.23 -2.25
CA LYS A 352 41.78 -30.82 -3.64
C LYS A 352 40.53 -31.47 -4.24
N ASP A 353 40.20 -32.68 -3.81
CA ASP A 353 39.02 -33.46 -4.22
C ASP A 353 37.70 -32.95 -3.63
N ARG A 354 37.78 -32.00 -2.67
CA ARG A 354 36.60 -31.33 -2.08
C ARG A 354 36.29 -29.99 -2.69
N VAL A 355 37.05 -29.51 -3.66
CA VAL A 355 36.79 -28.33 -4.44
C VAL A 355 36.69 -28.72 -5.90
N ALA A 356 35.51 -28.59 -6.51
CA ALA A 356 35.27 -29.09 -7.86
C ALA A 356 34.55 -28.07 -8.72
N LEU A 357 35.02 -27.94 -9.97
CA LEU A 357 34.28 -27.23 -11.02
C LEU A 357 33.10 -28.12 -11.45
N ARG A 358 31.90 -27.60 -11.39
CA ARG A 358 30.66 -28.33 -11.67
C ARG A 358 30.04 -27.84 -12.96
N GLY A 359 29.54 -28.71 -13.80
CA GLY A 359 28.98 -28.38 -15.11
C GLY A 359 28.19 -29.55 -15.69
N GLU A 360 28.84 -30.44 -16.49
CA GLU A 360 28.16 -31.50 -17.20
C GLU A 360 27.41 -32.46 -16.27
N GLU A 361 27.99 -32.79 -15.13
CA GLU A 361 27.45 -33.76 -14.17
C GLU A 361 26.21 -33.20 -13.41
N VAL A 362 26.15 -31.89 -13.15
CA VAL A 362 24.99 -31.29 -12.49
C VAL A 362 23.84 -31.02 -13.47
N LEU A 363 24.16 -30.95 -14.76
CA LEU A 363 23.18 -30.85 -15.85
C LEU A 363 22.74 -32.24 -16.36
N GLY A 364 23.03 -33.32 -15.62
CA GLY A 364 22.67 -34.69 -16.01
C GLY A 364 21.18 -34.93 -16.14
N GLU A 365 20.39 -34.31 -15.28
CA GLU A 365 18.90 -34.38 -15.26
C GLU A 365 18.25 -33.39 -16.24
N VAL A 366 19.05 -32.58 -16.95
CA VAL A 366 18.57 -31.61 -17.94
C VAL A 366 18.72 -32.18 -19.35
N THR A 367 17.64 -32.25 -20.09
CA THR A 367 17.61 -32.73 -21.47
C THR A 367 17.61 -31.53 -22.43
N PHE A 368 18.56 -31.50 -23.37
CA PHE A 368 18.62 -30.49 -24.43
C PHE A 368 18.07 -31.09 -25.73
N LEU A 369 17.08 -30.42 -26.33
CA LEU A 369 16.52 -30.82 -27.61
C LEU A 369 17.33 -30.30 -28.81
N GLN A 370 18.19 -29.31 -28.59
CA GLN A 370 19.12 -28.82 -29.60
C GLN A 370 20.33 -29.77 -29.72
N GLU A 371 20.65 -30.14 -30.92
CA GLU A 371 21.88 -30.90 -31.22
C GLU A 371 23.12 -30.00 -31.02
N ASN A 372 24.19 -30.55 -30.46
CA ASN A 372 25.50 -29.91 -30.28
C ASN A 372 25.61 -28.85 -29.15
N ILE A 373 24.68 -28.75 -28.24
CA ILE A 373 24.90 -27.94 -27.02
C ILE A 373 25.88 -28.67 -26.10
N LYS A 374 26.95 -27.99 -25.79
CA LYS A 374 27.89 -28.48 -24.78
C LYS A 374 27.39 -28.13 -23.39
N LYS A 375 27.20 -29.13 -22.53
CA LYS A 375 26.87 -28.94 -21.12
C LYS A 375 28.05 -28.26 -20.42
N ASP A 376 27.93 -26.96 -20.21
CA ASP A 376 28.99 -26.06 -19.73
C ASP A 376 28.60 -25.46 -18.37
N PRO A 377 29.53 -25.23 -17.43
CA PRO A 377 29.28 -24.53 -16.19
C PRO A 377 28.54 -23.18 -16.34
N LEU A 378 28.71 -22.50 -17.48
CA LEU A 378 28.00 -21.26 -17.81
C LEU A 378 26.48 -21.41 -17.88
N LEU A 379 25.96 -22.63 -18.09
CA LEU A 379 24.54 -22.91 -18.27
C LEU A 379 23.81 -23.20 -16.96
N VAL A 380 24.55 -23.31 -15.86
CA VAL A 380 23.96 -23.68 -14.56
C VAL A 380 22.98 -22.61 -14.09
N THR A 381 23.41 -21.37 -14.04
CA THR A 381 22.58 -20.24 -13.57
C THR A 381 21.39 -19.97 -14.49
N PRO A 382 21.49 -19.87 -15.84
CA PRO A 382 20.33 -19.70 -16.71
C PRO A 382 19.28 -20.82 -16.60
N ILE A 383 19.70 -22.07 -16.43
CA ILE A 383 18.76 -23.18 -16.21
C ILE A 383 18.13 -23.08 -14.83
N GLY A 384 18.89 -22.71 -13.82
CA GLY A 384 18.40 -22.47 -12.47
C GLY A 384 17.34 -21.37 -12.41
N ILE A 385 17.48 -20.30 -13.21
CA ILE A 385 16.46 -19.25 -13.35
C ILE A 385 15.13 -19.85 -13.84
N CYS A 386 15.18 -20.74 -14.85
CA CYS A 386 13.98 -21.41 -15.34
C CYS A 386 13.37 -22.37 -14.28
N LEU A 387 14.19 -23.13 -13.59
CA LEU A 387 13.73 -24.07 -12.56
C LEU A 387 13.12 -23.33 -11.38
N ASN A 388 13.70 -22.22 -10.98
CA ASN A 388 13.21 -21.42 -9.87
C ASN A 388 11.78 -20.91 -10.08
N PHE A 389 11.36 -20.73 -11.33
CA PHE A 389 9.97 -20.39 -11.67
C PHE A 389 8.96 -21.43 -11.15
N TYR A 390 9.33 -22.72 -11.15
CA TYR A 390 8.47 -23.80 -10.66
C TYR A 390 8.56 -24.05 -9.15
N ASP A 391 9.70 -23.68 -8.55
CA ASP A 391 10.01 -24.02 -7.15
C ASP A 391 9.75 -22.82 -6.20
N GLN A 392 9.42 -21.64 -6.74
CA GLN A 392 9.17 -20.48 -5.90
C GLN A 392 7.81 -20.56 -5.21
N THR A 393 7.90 -20.59 -3.89
CA THR A 393 6.81 -20.23 -2.97
C THR A 393 6.85 -18.72 -2.60
N ASN A 394 7.85 -17.97 -3.10
CA ASN A 394 8.03 -16.55 -2.83
C ASN A 394 7.16 -15.72 -3.77
N ASN A 395 5.93 -15.55 -3.39
CA ASN A 395 4.93 -14.86 -4.18
C ASN A 395 5.06 -13.34 -4.03
N PHE A 396 6.05 -12.73 -4.67
CA PHE A 396 6.02 -11.30 -4.89
C PHE A 396 5.45 -11.03 -6.27
N ILE A 397 4.50 -10.13 -6.35
CA ILE A 397 4.04 -9.56 -7.61
C ILE A 397 4.51 -8.12 -7.72
N PHE A 398 4.73 -7.69 -8.94
CA PHE A 398 4.97 -6.29 -9.27
C PHE A 398 3.75 -5.75 -10.00
N VAL A 399 3.24 -4.64 -9.52
CA VAL A 399 2.17 -3.89 -10.16
C VAL A 399 2.65 -2.45 -10.40
N ASN A 400 2.05 -1.76 -11.33
CA ASN A 400 2.30 -0.35 -11.57
C ASN A 400 1.15 0.46 -11.01
N VAL A 401 1.40 1.33 -10.04
CA VAL A 401 0.38 2.22 -9.45
C VAL A 401 0.74 3.65 -9.78
N ASN A 402 -0.09 4.34 -10.56
CA ASN A 402 0.11 5.72 -11.00
C ASN A 402 1.49 5.97 -11.66
N GLY A 403 2.04 4.97 -12.34
CA GLY A 403 3.35 5.04 -12.99
C GLY A 403 4.52 4.58 -12.11
N GLU A 404 4.32 4.36 -10.81
CA GLU A 404 5.32 3.81 -9.90
C GLU A 404 5.21 2.29 -9.84
N ARG A 405 6.35 1.60 -9.90
CA ARG A 405 6.41 0.15 -9.75
C ARG A 405 6.38 -0.21 -8.28
N VAL A 406 5.41 -1.04 -7.90
CA VAL A 406 5.20 -1.49 -6.54
C VAL A 406 5.42 -2.98 -6.45
N LYS A 407 6.24 -3.41 -5.50
CA LYS A 407 6.42 -4.81 -5.14
C LYS A 407 5.49 -5.15 -3.99
N LEU A 408 4.63 -6.13 -4.21
CA LEU A 408 3.70 -6.65 -3.22
C LEU A 408 3.98 -8.11 -2.95
N TYR A 409 3.76 -8.51 -1.74
CA TYR A 409 3.80 -9.91 -1.37
C TYR A 409 2.47 -10.57 -1.72
N ASP A 410 2.49 -11.53 -2.62
CA ASP A 410 1.28 -12.21 -3.11
C ASP A 410 0.81 -13.28 -2.12
N ASN A 411 -0.27 -12.98 -1.43
CA ASN A 411 -1.01 -13.91 -0.59
C ASN A 411 -2.23 -14.52 -1.32
N ASN A 412 -2.28 -14.44 -2.66
CA ASN A 412 -3.41 -14.82 -3.52
C ASN A 412 -4.72 -14.06 -3.23
N LYS A 413 -4.68 -12.97 -2.47
CA LYS A 413 -5.83 -12.14 -2.08
C LYS A 413 -5.52 -10.65 -2.15
N LEU A 414 -4.42 -10.27 -2.80
CA LEU A 414 -4.04 -8.87 -2.95
C LEU A 414 -5.08 -8.08 -3.71
N THR A 415 -5.34 -6.88 -3.21
CA THR A 415 -6.29 -5.94 -3.78
C THR A 415 -5.60 -4.62 -4.15
N ILE A 416 -6.30 -3.76 -4.87
CA ILE A 416 -5.82 -2.42 -5.20
C ILE A 416 -5.54 -1.59 -3.94
N VAL A 417 -6.31 -1.81 -2.86
CA VAL A 417 -6.07 -1.14 -1.57
C VAL A 417 -4.69 -1.49 -1.03
N ASP A 418 -4.29 -2.78 -1.09
CA ASP A 418 -2.98 -3.22 -0.61
C ASP A 418 -1.85 -2.55 -1.40
N ALA A 419 -2.02 -2.42 -2.71
CA ALA A 419 -1.07 -1.71 -3.57
C ALA A 419 -0.99 -0.21 -3.24
N ALA A 420 -2.14 0.43 -2.99
CA ALA A 420 -2.20 1.84 -2.62
C ALA A 420 -1.54 2.11 -1.27
N ILE A 421 -1.76 1.26 -0.27
CA ILE A 421 -1.13 1.36 1.05
C ILE A 421 0.39 1.23 0.93
N GLN A 422 0.87 0.30 0.12
CA GLN A 422 2.31 0.04 -0.05
C GLN A 422 3.08 1.23 -0.62
N ILE A 423 2.47 2.02 -1.51
CA ILE A 423 3.07 3.27 -2.02
C ILE A 423 2.87 4.46 -1.07
N GLY A 424 2.25 4.25 0.09
CA GLY A 424 1.92 5.34 1.02
C GLY A 424 0.81 6.25 0.51
N PHE A 425 -0.07 5.76 -0.37
CA PHE A 425 -1.23 6.54 -0.82
C PHE A 425 -2.12 6.84 0.38
N PRO A 426 -2.48 8.12 0.65
CA PRO A 426 -3.25 8.47 1.84
C PRO A 426 -4.63 7.79 1.83
N ASN A 427 -4.93 7.01 2.85
CA ASN A 427 -6.22 6.30 2.97
C ASN A 427 -7.41 7.25 2.87
N GLU A 428 -7.29 8.44 3.43
CA GLU A 428 -8.32 9.50 3.36
C GLU A 428 -8.59 10.00 1.93
N LYS A 429 -7.74 9.71 0.95
CA LYS A 429 -7.93 10.04 -0.45
C LYS A 429 -8.52 8.89 -1.28
N LEU A 430 -8.65 7.71 -0.70
CA LEU A 430 -9.35 6.58 -1.33
C LEU A 430 -10.87 6.66 -1.13
N PHE A 431 -11.32 7.28 -0.03
CA PHE A 431 -12.73 7.33 0.33
C PHE A 431 -13.27 8.76 0.25
N PRO A 432 -14.52 8.95 -0.20
CA PRO A 432 -15.14 10.26 -0.27
C PRO A 432 -15.26 10.87 1.13
N ARG A 433 -14.96 12.15 1.23
CA ARG A 433 -15.05 12.90 2.49
C ARG A 433 -16.20 13.88 2.46
N ARG A 434 -16.84 14.07 3.60
CA ARG A 434 -17.87 15.11 3.72
C ARG A 434 -17.20 16.46 3.89
N GLY A 435 -17.85 17.50 3.36
CA GLY A 435 -17.56 18.88 3.69
C GLY A 435 -17.76 19.15 5.19
N LYS A 436 -17.35 20.33 5.64
CA LYS A 436 -17.45 20.71 7.06
C LYS A 436 -18.90 20.71 7.50
N ALA A 437 -19.12 20.14 8.67
CA ALA A 437 -20.43 20.15 9.32
C ALA A 437 -20.63 21.44 10.15
N ILE A 438 -21.87 21.82 10.36
CA ILE A 438 -22.28 22.90 11.26
C ILE A 438 -22.85 22.28 12.53
N ASN A 439 -22.20 22.53 13.66
CA ASN A 439 -22.75 22.22 14.99
C ASN A 439 -23.34 23.48 15.56
N TYR A 440 -24.59 23.44 15.98
CA TYR A 440 -25.28 24.58 16.57
C TYR A 440 -26.20 24.11 17.71
N THR A 441 -26.67 25.04 18.51
CA THR A 441 -27.71 24.75 19.50
C THR A 441 -29.01 25.40 19.08
N LEU A 442 -30.12 24.67 19.17
CA LEU A 442 -31.45 25.18 18.92
C LEU A 442 -32.26 25.08 20.22
N ASN A 443 -32.62 26.24 20.80
CA ASN A 443 -33.34 26.33 22.07
C ASN A 443 -32.65 25.48 23.18
N GLY A 444 -31.29 25.52 23.24
CA GLY A 444 -30.48 24.77 24.20
C GLY A 444 -30.18 23.32 23.81
N ASN A 445 -30.75 22.78 22.74
CA ASN A 445 -30.49 21.42 22.26
C ASN A 445 -29.43 21.42 21.16
N LYS A 446 -28.43 20.57 21.28
CA LYS A 446 -27.38 20.42 20.25
C LYS A 446 -27.93 19.82 18.96
N ARG A 447 -27.58 20.40 17.85
CA ARG A 447 -27.94 19.98 16.49
C ARG A 447 -26.69 19.92 15.61
N LEU A 448 -26.74 19.08 14.57
CA LEU A 448 -25.68 18.90 13.60
C LEU A 448 -26.27 18.87 12.20
N VAL A 449 -25.71 19.69 11.31
CA VAL A 449 -25.93 19.62 9.86
C VAL A 449 -24.64 19.19 9.22
N ARG A 450 -24.65 18.09 8.47
CA ARG A 450 -23.46 17.54 7.82
C ARG A 450 -23.27 18.19 6.44
N GLY A 451 -22.03 18.40 6.06
CA GLY A 451 -21.68 18.78 4.68
C GLY A 451 -21.99 17.64 3.70
N GLU A 452 -21.99 17.97 2.43
CA GLU A 452 -22.21 17.01 1.36
C GLU A 452 -21.07 15.98 1.30
N LEU A 453 -21.35 14.80 0.77
CA LEU A 453 -20.35 13.76 0.53
C LEU A 453 -19.66 14.06 -0.80
N GLY A 454 -18.33 13.99 -0.80
CA GLY A 454 -17.56 14.11 -2.03
C GLY A 454 -17.69 12.86 -2.93
N GLU A 455 -17.02 12.89 -4.06
CA GLU A 455 -16.95 11.77 -4.99
C GLU A 455 -15.93 10.74 -4.53
N ALA A 456 -16.22 9.46 -4.74
CA ALA A 456 -15.30 8.36 -4.45
C ALA A 456 -14.08 8.40 -5.38
N ALA A 457 -12.96 7.81 -4.94
CA ALA A 457 -11.80 7.62 -5.81
C ALA A 457 -12.19 6.80 -7.04
N VAL A 458 -11.71 7.22 -8.20
CA VAL A 458 -11.89 6.49 -9.45
C VAL A 458 -10.66 5.63 -9.68
N VAL A 459 -10.88 4.33 -9.77
CA VAL A 459 -9.80 3.36 -9.96
C VAL A 459 -9.96 2.65 -11.29
N LYS A 460 -8.86 2.58 -12.04
CA LYS A 460 -8.77 1.79 -13.27
C LYS A 460 -7.70 0.72 -13.14
N LEU A 461 -8.06 -0.49 -13.51
CA LEU A 461 -7.16 -1.63 -13.62
C LEU A 461 -6.98 -1.96 -15.10
N ASN A 462 -5.77 -1.86 -15.62
CA ASN A 462 -5.45 -2.07 -17.04
C ASN A 462 -6.34 -1.24 -18.01
N GLY A 463 -6.79 -0.06 -17.54
CA GLY A 463 -7.65 0.86 -18.30
C GLY A 463 -9.15 0.68 -18.08
N GLU A 464 -9.60 -0.37 -17.39
CA GLU A 464 -11.01 -0.64 -17.06
C GLU A 464 -11.36 -0.13 -15.68
N LEU A 465 -12.56 0.45 -15.50
CA LEU A 465 -13.06 0.92 -14.21
C LEU A 465 -13.38 -0.26 -13.29
N VAL A 466 -12.77 -0.26 -12.10
CA VAL A 466 -12.97 -1.29 -11.09
C VAL A 466 -13.12 -0.69 -9.68
N GLY A 467 -13.62 -1.50 -8.75
CA GLY A 467 -13.64 -1.12 -7.34
C GLY A 467 -12.27 -1.27 -6.66
N ILE A 468 -12.04 -0.53 -5.58
CA ILE A 468 -10.78 -0.57 -4.82
C ILE A 468 -10.45 -1.93 -4.21
N SER A 469 -11.45 -2.79 -4.00
CA SER A 469 -11.30 -4.16 -3.48
C SER A 469 -11.08 -5.21 -4.58
N HIS A 470 -10.83 -4.78 -5.81
CA HIS A 470 -10.57 -5.71 -6.91
C HIS A 470 -9.23 -6.40 -6.73
N ASN A 471 -9.18 -7.71 -6.98
CA ASN A 471 -7.94 -8.47 -6.89
C ASN A 471 -6.96 -8.04 -7.98
N ILE A 472 -5.69 -8.04 -7.65
CA ILE A 472 -4.60 -7.67 -8.55
C ILE A 472 -3.67 -8.85 -8.77
N VAL A 473 -3.06 -8.88 -9.94
CA VAL A 473 -2.10 -9.91 -10.34
C VAL A 473 -0.80 -9.27 -10.88
N GLN A 474 0.18 -10.11 -11.12
CA GLN A 474 1.49 -9.69 -11.67
C GLN A 474 1.32 -8.81 -12.91
N ASN A 475 2.04 -7.69 -12.96
CA ASN A 475 2.10 -6.70 -14.05
C ASN A 475 0.83 -5.86 -14.28
N ASP A 476 -0.12 -5.88 -13.36
CA ASP A 476 -1.29 -5.01 -13.44
C ASP A 476 -0.89 -3.53 -13.40
N LYS A 477 -1.60 -2.73 -14.19
CA LYS A 477 -1.50 -1.27 -14.19
C LYS A 477 -2.72 -0.67 -13.49
N ILE A 478 -2.45 0.03 -12.40
CA ILE A 478 -3.47 0.63 -11.54
C ILE A 478 -3.36 2.15 -11.66
N GLU A 479 -4.43 2.79 -12.05
CA GLU A 479 -4.56 4.26 -12.02
C GLU A 479 -5.57 4.62 -10.96
N ILE A 480 -5.15 5.40 -9.94
CA ILE A 480 -6.00 5.88 -8.85
C ILE A 480 -6.11 7.38 -8.97
N ILE A 481 -7.32 7.88 -9.20
CA ILE A 481 -7.69 9.28 -9.11
C ILE A 481 -8.29 9.50 -7.73
N GLU A 482 -7.76 10.47 -6.98
CA GLU A 482 -8.14 10.75 -5.60
C GLU A 482 -9.64 11.06 -5.46
N SER A 483 -10.21 10.66 -4.34
CA SER A 483 -11.56 11.07 -3.92
C SER A 483 -11.60 12.57 -3.61
N THR A 484 -12.78 13.15 -3.71
CA THR A 484 -13.00 14.58 -3.41
C THR A 484 -13.57 14.78 -2.00
N ILE A 485 -13.51 16.03 -1.55
CA ILE A 485 -14.24 16.50 -0.38
C ILE A 485 -15.52 17.14 -0.89
N GLY A 486 -16.66 16.80 -0.30
CA GLY A 486 -17.94 17.41 -0.62
C GLY A 486 -18.03 18.87 -0.17
N GLU A 487 -19.10 19.55 -0.54
CA GLU A 487 -19.35 20.94 -0.15
C GLU A 487 -19.63 21.05 1.35
N ASP A 488 -19.20 22.17 1.94
CA ASP A 488 -19.46 22.49 3.34
C ASP A 488 -20.97 22.67 3.57
N ALA A 489 -21.44 22.30 4.76
CA ALA A 489 -22.84 22.46 5.11
C ALA A 489 -23.27 23.94 5.02
N VAL A 490 -24.39 24.19 4.36
CA VAL A 490 -25.07 25.50 4.33
C VAL A 490 -26.50 25.29 4.83
N PHE A 491 -26.89 26.01 5.89
CA PHE A 491 -28.18 25.80 6.51
C PHE A 491 -28.77 27.12 7.01
N GLU A 492 -29.91 27.47 6.49
CA GLU A 492 -30.59 28.73 6.84
C GLU A 492 -31.64 28.49 7.93
N VAL A 493 -31.94 29.55 8.69
CA VAL A 493 -32.99 29.54 9.74
C VAL A 493 -34.34 29.04 9.21
N ARG A 494 -34.72 29.42 7.99
CA ARG A 494 -36.00 29.00 7.37
C ARG A 494 -36.08 27.48 7.13
N GLN A 495 -34.95 26.78 7.11
CA GLN A 495 -34.88 25.33 6.92
C GLN A 495 -35.05 24.56 8.24
N LEU A 496 -35.10 25.25 9.38
CA LEU A 496 -35.32 24.64 10.67
C LEU A 496 -36.76 24.05 10.73
N PRO A 497 -36.92 22.76 11.04
CA PRO A 497 -38.25 22.13 11.13
C PRO A 497 -39.17 22.79 12.14
N GLU A 498 -38.62 23.40 13.19
CA GLU A 498 -39.35 24.10 14.26
C GLU A 498 -39.73 25.55 13.91
N TYR A 499 -39.23 26.09 12.79
CA TYR A 499 -39.50 27.44 12.35
C TYR A 499 -40.65 27.47 11.34
N ASN A 500 -41.78 28.05 11.73
CA ASN A 500 -42.98 28.20 10.88
C ASN A 500 -43.24 29.62 10.41
N GLY A 501 -42.31 30.54 10.59
CA GLY A 501 -42.32 31.88 10.07
C GLY A 501 -43.25 32.87 10.81
N THR A 502 -44.32 32.43 11.46
CA THR A 502 -45.31 33.31 12.08
C THR A 502 -45.76 32.82 13.44
N ILE A 503 -46.23 33.73 14.27
CA ILE A 503 -46.90 33.49 15.56
C ILE A 503 -48.24 34.22 15.55
N SER A 504 -49.29 33.61 16.05
CA SER A 504 -50.66 34.17 16.07
C SER A 504 -51.07 34.63 17.44
N PHE A 505 -51.81 35.73 17.53
CA PHE A 505 -52.46 36.24 18.73
C PHE A 505 -53.93 36.57 18.44
N ILE A 506 -54.80 36.57 19.46
CA ILE A 506 -56.21 36.99 19.35
C ILE A 506 -56.32 38.39 19.94
N PHE A 507 -56.36 39.43 19.09
CA PHE A 507 -56.46 40.79 19.52
C PHE A 507 -57.91 41.29 19.38
N ASN A 508 -58.55 41.65 20.50
CA ASN A 508 -59.98 42.04 20.58
C ASN A 508 -60.92 41.11 19.79
N GLY A 509 -60.62 39.81 19.82
CA GLY A 509 -61.42 38.76 19.15
C GLY A 509 -61.05 38.46 17.70
N GLN A 510 -60.06 39.17 17.13
CA GLN A 510 -59.56 38.92 15.80
C GLN A 510 -58.18 38.27 15.83
N SER A 511 -57.94 37.29 14.98
CA SER A 511 -56.63 36.68 14.86
C SER A 511 -55.63 37.59 14.13
N VAL A 512 -54.47 37.84 14.75
CA VAL A 512 -53.39 38.65 14.21
C VAL A 512 -52.17 37.74 14.04
N LEU A 513 -51.55 37.75 12.85
CA LEU A 513 -50.34 37.01 12.55
C LEU A 513 -49.15 37.98 12.58
N CYS A 514 -48.20 37.70 13.45
CA CYS A 514 -46.94 38.43 13.54
C CYS A 514 -45.78 37.56 13.05
N PRO A 515 -44.68 38.13 12.51
CA PRO A 515 -43.46 37.39 12.16
C PRO A 515 -42.85 36.72 13.39
N LYS A 516 -42.35 35.50 13.27
CA LYS A 516 -41.66 34.82 14.35
C LYS A 516 -40.24 35.27 14.46
N PHE A 517 -39.80 35.76 15.59
CA PHE A 517 -38.45 36.21 15.81
C PHE A 517 -37.50 35.07 16.12
N VAL A 518 -36.28 35.14 15.55
CA VAL A 518 -35.20 34.22 15.83
C VAL A 518 -33.96 35.02 16.25
N MET A 519 -33.25 34.49 17.23
CA MET A 519 -32.01 35.04 17.72
C MET A 519 -30.86 34.05 17.44
N ALA A 520 -29.74 34.58 16.95
CA ALA A 520 -28.46 33.88 16.90
C ALA A 520 -27.48 34.64 17.80
N ASP A 521 -26.89 33.94 18.76
CA ASP A 521 -25.97 34.48 19.77
C ASP A 521 -26.51 35.77 20.45
N GLY A 522 -27.79 35.76 20.79
CA GLY A 522 -28.45 36.89 21.45
C GLY A 522 -28.79 38.08 20.56
N LYS A 523 -28.62 37.97 19.22
CA LYS A 523 -28.98 39.01 18.25
C LYS A 523 -30.10 38.53 17.34
N LEU A 524 -31.05 39.42 17.03
CA LEU A 524 -32.11 39.15 16.07
C LEU A 524 -31.53 38.91 14.67
N VAL A 525 -31.97 37.82 14.04
CA VAL A 525 -31.57 37.44 12.68
C VAL A 525 -32.80 37.21 11.80
N SER A 526 -32.62 37.33 10.49
CA SER A 526 -33.67 37.03 9.52
C SER A 526 -33.79 35.53 9.26
N GLU A 527 -34.89 35.13 8.64
CA GLU A 527 -35.12 33.76 8.19
C GLU A 527 -34.08 33.24 7.17
N PHE A 528 -33.39 34.16 6.47
CA PHE A 528 -32.32 33.89 5.51
C PHE A 528 -30.92 33.85 6.15
N TYR A 529 -30.84 33.91 7.48
CA TYR A 529 -29.55 33.85 8.16
C TYR A 529 -28.98 32.46 8.03
N ASN A 530 -27.75 32.37 7.49
CA ASN A 530 -26.97 31.16 7.44
C ASN A 530 -26.41 30.84 8.83
N ILE A 531 -26.87 29.76 9.42
CA ILE A 531 -26.41 29.26 10.71
C ILE A 531 -24.96 28.85 10.59
N LYS A 532 -24.12 29.28 11.51
CA LYS A 532 -22.68 28.99 11.55
C LYS A 532 -22.34 27.92 12.60
N ASP A 533 -21.18 27.34 12.45
CA ASP A 533 -20.65 26.41 13.44
C ASP A 533 -20.46 27.11 14.79
N GLY A 534 -21.10 26.59 15.82
CA GLY A 534 -21.09 27.13 17.18
C GLY A 534 -22.25 28.05 17.53
N ASP A 535 -23.12 28.46 16.60
CA ASP A 535 -24.22 29.39 16.86
C ASP A 535 -25.20 28.85 17.91
N GLU A 536 -25.67 29.73 18.77
CA GLU A 536 -26.81 29.50 19.68
C GLU A 536 -28.08 30.12 19.10
N ILE A 537 -28.94 29.28 18.51
CA ILE A 537 -30.20 29.69 17.87
C ILE A 537 -31.36 29.56 18.86
N GLN A 538 -32.10 30.64 19.00
CA GLN A 538 -33.31 30.66 19.85
C GLN A 538 -34.51 31.15 19.02
N ILE A 539 -35.51 30.31 18.88
CA ILE A 539 -36.80 30.69 18.26
C ILE A 539 -37.69 31.27 19.35
N LEU A 540 -38.06 32.53 19.24
CA LEU A 540 -38.89 33.21 20.22
C LEU A 540 -40.37 32.87 19.97
N ASN A 541 -40.96 32.09 20.86
CA ASN A 541 -42.40 31.75 20.80
C ASN A 541 -43.28 32.71 21.62
N TYR A 542 -42.83 33.94 21.76
CA TYR A 542 -43.58 35.01 22.46
C TYR A 542 -43.22 36.39 21.91
N TYR A 543 -44.13 37.34 22.12
CA TYR A 543 -43.91 38.75 22.01
C TYR A 543 -44.07 39.41 23.37
N THR A 544 -43.50 40.57 23.63
CA THR A 544 -43.96 41.44 24.69
C THR A 544 -45.25 42.13 24.28
N LEU A 545 -46.14 42.44 25.23
CA LEU A 545 -47.36 43.18 24.91
C LEU A 545 -47.12 44.48 24.16
N GLU A 546 -46.04 45.22 24.53
CA GLU A 546 -45.57 46.42 23.88
C GLU A 546 -45.24 46.15 22.38
N GLN A 547 -44.51 45.09 22.08
CA GLN A 547 -44.15 44.69 20.71
C GLN A 547 -45.40 44.33 19.87
N VAL A 548 -46.42 43.68 20.46
CA VAL A 548 -47.66 43.38 19.74
C VAL A 548 -48.41 44.65 19.39
N LEU A 549 -48.48 45.61 20.32
CA LEU A 549 -49.14 46.90 20.08
C LEU A 549 -48.38 47.76 19.05
N GLU A 550 -47.04 47.77 19.13
CA GLU A 550 -46.19 48.45 18.19
C GLU A 550 -46.31 47.86 16.77
N PHE A 551 -46.32 46.53 16.66
CA PHE A 551 -46.55 45.84 15.39
C PHE A 551 -47.89 46.19 14.75
N MET A 552 -48.90 46.40 15.57
CA MET A 552 -50.26 46.80 15.13
C MET A 552 -50.45 48.31 14.98
N ASP A 553 -49.44 49.11 15.26
CA ASP A 553 -49.51 50.59 15.26
C ASP A 553 -50.62 51.14 16.16
N ILE A 554 -50.75 50.53 17.38
CA ILE A 554 -51.80 50.90 18.33
C ILE A 554 -51.20 51.59 19.55
N GLU A 555 -51.48 52.92 19.72
CA GLU A 555 -51.31 53.63 21.00
C GLU A 555 -52.59 53.50 21.86
N PHE A 556 -52.43 52.81 23.01
CA PHE A 556 -53.57 52.60 23.91
C PHE A 556 -53.29 53.13 25.33
N LYS A 557 -54.20 54.01 25.82
CA LYS A 557 -54.14 54.63 27.15
C LYS A 557 -55.24 54.04 28.06
N GLY A 558 -55.21 52.73 28.30
CA GLY A 558 -56.20 52.02 29.11
C GLY A 558 -55.61 50.79 29.83
N ILE A 559 -56.48 49.95 30.37
CA ILE A 559 -56.03 48.65 30.95
C ILE A 559 -56.12 47.60 29.85
N ILE A 560 -55.03 46.94 29.61
CA ILE A 560 -54.95 45.82 28.68
C ILE A 560 -54.97 44.51 29.45
N TYR A 561 -55.75 43.58 28.98
CA TYR A 561 -55.89 42.27 29.56
C TYR A 561 -55.27 41.23 28.61
N VAL A 562 -54.43 40.37 29.14
CA VAL A 562 -53.96 39.19 28.45
C VAL A 562 -54.60 37.98 29.12
N ASN A 563 -55.36 37.17 28.34
CA ASN A 563 -56.14 36.05 28.84
C ASN A 563 -57.02 36.43 30.05
N ASN A 564 -57.70 37.60 29.95
CA ASN A 564 -58.55 38.15 30.98
C ASN A 564 -57.86 38.65 32.28
N ILE A 565 -56.51 38.66 32.32
CA ILE A 565 -55.72 39.16 33.45
C ILE A 565 -55.11 40.55 33.03
N PRO A 566 -55.19 41.59 33.90
CA PRO A 566 -54.51 42.85 33.60
C PRO A 566 -53.04 42.66 33.41
N ALA A 567 -52.47 43.10 32.27
CA ALA A 567 -51.11 42.85 31.87
C ALA A 567 -50.29 44.15 31.80
N GLN A 568 -48.96 44.04 32.04
CA GLN A 568 -48.00 45.13 31.87
C GLN A 568 -47.38 45.06 30.47
N MET A 569 -46.88 46.19 29.96
CA MET A 569 -46.28 46.30 28.60
C MET A 569 -45.15 45.31 28.35
N LYS A 570 -44.36 44.94 29.35
CA LYS A 570 -43.26 43.95 29.27
C LYS A 570 -43.69 42.50 29.47
N GLU A 571 -44.95 42.23 29.65
CA GLU A 571 -45.46 40.88 29.82
C GLU A 571 -45.37 40.08 28.53
N LYS A 572 -45.00 38.81 28.65
CA LYS A 572 -44.84 37.91 27.49
C LYS A 572 -46.19 37.37 27.07
N VAL A 573 -46.48 37.53 25.80
CA VAL A 573 -47.70 37.02 25.16
C VAL A 573 -47.28 35.87 24.24
N TYR A 574 -47.80 34.71 24.50
CA TYR A 574 -47.51 33.49 23.77
C TYR A 574 -48.55 33.23 22.67
N GLU A 575 -48.27 32.29 21.80
CA GLU A 575 -49.14 31.91 20.69
C GLU A 575 -50.58 31.64 21.16
N ASN A 576 -51.56 32.15 20.40
CA ASN A 576 -53.00 32.05 20.68
C ASN A 576 -53.48 32.73 21.97
N PHE A 577 -52.64 33.56 22.63
CA PHE A 577 -53.10 34.35 23.76
C PHE A 577 -54.08 35.45 23.29
N SER A 578 -55.13 35.69 24.13
CA SER A 578 -56.12 36.71 23.89
C SER A 578 -55.70 38.05 24.53
N ILE A 579 -55.65 39.12 23.74
CA ILE A 579 -55.34 40.47 24.16
C ILE A 579 -56.60 41.30 24.00
N GLN A 580 -57.03 41.94 25.07
CA GLN A 580 -58.24 42.81 25.08
C GLN A 580 -57.89 44.19 25.64
N CYS A 581 -58.21 45.21 24.89
CA CYS A 581 -58.04 46.62 25.28
C CYS A 581 -59.38 47.14 25.78
N LYS A 582 -59.47 47.47 27.08
CA LYS A 582 -60.69 48.11 27.67
C LYS A 582 -60.40 49.55 28.06
N LEU A 583 -61.21 50.49 27.54
CA LEU A 583 -61.15 51.90 27.93
C LEU A 583 -61.51 52.03 29.43
N LYS A 584 -60.73 52.80 30.18
CA LYS A 584 -61.08 53.23 31.53
C LYS A 584 -62.34 54.11 31.43
N ASN A 585 -63.50 53.54 31.80
CA ASN A 585 -64.70 54.38 31.93
C ASN A 585 -64.44 55.40 33.02
N SER A 586 -64.48 56.68 32.66
CA SER A 586 -64.53 57.80 33.59
C SER A 586 -65.84 57.75 34.35
N GLN A 587 -65.77 57.80 35.66
CA GLN A 587 -66.81 57.82 36.68
C GLN A 587 -68.10 58.58 36.29
N THR A 588 -69.26 57.96 36.53
CA THR A 588 -70.41 58.65 37.02
C THR A 588 -70.92 57.92 38.28
N GLU A 589 -70.76 58.62 39.41
CA GLU A 589 -71.49 58.35 40.67
C GLU A 589 -72.96 58.39 40.42
N GLY A 590 -73.68 57.41 40.88
CA GLY A 590 -75.16 57.38 40.94
C GLY A 590 -75.61 56.36 41.93
N THR A 591 -75.78 56.83 43.19
CA THR A 591 -76.53 56.26 44.31
C THR A 591 -77.90 55.75 43.89
N TYR A 592 -78.35 54.60 44.37
CA TYR A 592 -79.57 54.39 45.21
C TYR A 592 -79.84 52.85 45.44
N TYR A 593 -80.03 52.56 46.78
CA TYR A 593 -80.95 51.65 47.51
C TYR A 593 -81.28 50.27 46.87
N GLY A 594 -81.10 49.18 47.54
CA GLY A 594 -81.66 48.66 48.78
C GLY A 594 -82.71 47.58 48.50
N ALA A 595 -82.53 46.42 49.05
CA ALA A 595 -83.46 45.44 49.65
C ALA A 595 -82.83 44.04 49.42
N GLU A 596 -82.37 43.43 50.42
CA GLU A 596 -82.90 42.45 51.31
C GLU A 596 -83.81 41.38 50.61
N GLU A 597 -83.44 40.19 50.79
CA GLU A 597 -84.04 39.04 51.48
C GLU A 597 -83.60 37.73 50.72
N ASP A 598 -82.94 36.95 51.43
CA ASP A 598 -83.31 35.65 52.07
C ASP A 598 -83.64 34.52 51.07
N THR A 599 -83.09 33.45 51.20
CA THR A 599 -83.18 32.27 52.03
C THR A 599 -82.58 31.03 51.38
N ASP A 600 -81.87 30.36 52.17
CA ASP A 600 -81.86 28.93 52.46
C ASP A 600 -82.01 27.89 51.30
N SER A 601 -81.15 26.99 51.22
CA SER A 601 -81.20 25.69 51.89
C SER A 601 -80.27 24.72 51.09
N ASP A 602 -79.37 24.21 51.75
CA ASP A 602 -79.21 22.85 52.24
C ASP A 602 -79.05 21.69 51.26
N MET A 603 -78.14 20.95 51.67
CA MET A 603 -77.97 19.50 51.67
C MET A 603 -76.92 18.95 50.69
N ASP A 604 -75.90 18.53 51.32
CA ASP A 604 -75.50 17.17 51.72
C ASP A 604 -75.27 16.21 50.53
N SER A 605 -74.28 15.51 50.48
CA SER A 605 -73.57 14.57 51.33
C SER A 605 -72.46 13.89 50.49
N VAL A 606 -71.33 13.76 50.99
CA VAL A 606 -70.76 12.65 51.76
C VAL A 606 -70.06 11.57 50.95
N TYR A 607 -68.93 11.30 51.44
CA TYR A 607 -68.12 10.10 51.57
C TYR A 607 -66.97 9.98 50.57
N ASP A 608 -65.85 10.04 51.09
CA ASP A 608 -64.85 9.14 51.71
C ASP A 608 -63.92 8.58 50.67
N GLY A 609 -62.67 8.52 50.83
CA GLY A 609 -61.83 8.55 52.01
C GLY A 609 -60.54 7.81 51.69
N TYR A 610 -59.61 8.04 52.52
CA TYR A 610 -58.33 7.30 52.70
C TYR A 610 -57.27 7.49 51.65
N GLY A 611 -56.10 7.87 51.97
CA GLY A 611 -55.41 7.93 53.25
C GLY A 611 -53.96 7.74 53.04
N ASP A 612 -53.26 8.55 53.75
CA ASP A 612 -51.95 8.30 54.37
C ASP A 612 -50.73 8.09 53.44
N SER A 613 -49.69 8.75 53.65
CA SER A 613 -48.98 9.38 54.76
C SER A 613 -47.51 9.25 54.47
N GLU A 614 -46.82 10.32 54.80
CA GLU A 614 -45.52 10.35 55.45
C GLU A 614 -44.28 9.93 54.62
N THR A 615 -43.22 10.60 54.64
CA THR A 615 -42.52 11.59 55.49
C THR A 615 -41.36 12.10 54.70
N ASP A 616 -41.14 13.33 54.58
CA ASP A 616 -40.15 14.20 55.25
C ASP A 616 -38.87 13.51 55.75
N ILE A 617 -37.77 14.19 55.48
CA ILE A 617 -36.60 14.44 56.34
C ILE A 617 -35.24 14.12 55.69
N LEU A 618 -34.46 15.22 55.68
CA LEU A 618 -33.02 15.40 55.82
C LEU A 618 -32.21 15.38 54.51
N GLU A 619 -31.83 16.59 54.11
CA GLU A 619 -30.74 17.46 54.57
C GLU A 619 -29.34 16.84 54.47
N ARG A 620 -28.53 17.51 53.62
CA ARG A 620 -27.13 17.96 53.84
C ARG A 620 -26.02 16.99 54.20
N ALA A 621 -24.97 17.30 53.50
CA ALA A 621 -23.53 16.94 53.64
C ALA A 621 -23.14 15.79 52.70
N ASP A 622 -22.18 15.89 51.80
CA ASP A 622 -20.88 16.53 51.88
C ASP A 622 -20.34 16.85 50.47
N GLU A 623 -20.13 18.09 50.22
CA GLU A 623 -19.05 18.56 49.39
C GLU A 623 -17.78 18.45 50.23
N ALA A 624 -16.90 17.51 49.93
CA ALA A 624 -15.46 17.51 50.19
C ALA A 624 -14.91 16.10 50.16
N GLU A 625 -14.55 15.61 48.97
CA GLU A 625 -13.44 14.65 48.80
C GLU A 625 -13.40 14.18 47.32
N LEU A 626 -13.01 15.09 46.43
CA LEU A 626 -12.51 14.72 45.07
C LEU A 626 -11.70 15.87 44.46
N THR A 627 -10.86 16.48 45.26
CA THR A 627 -9.80 17.41 44.81
C THR A 627 -8.50 17.05 45.51
N LYS A 628 -7.99 15.84 45.21
CA LYS A 628 -6.57 15.48 45.53
C LYS A 628 -6.14 14.26 44.73
N THR A 629 -6.15 14.33 43.39
CA THR A 629 -5.37 13.40 42.57
C THR A 629 -5.12 13.95 41.16
N ALA A 630 -4.88 15.24 41.02
CA ALA A 630 -4.49 15.85 39.76
C ALA A 630 -3.40 16.92 39.93
N GLU A 631 -2.48 16.72 40.92
CA GLU A 631 -1.26 17.50 41.07
C GLU A 631 -0.10 16.61 41.49
N ARG A 632 0.35 15.78 40.58
CA ARG A 632 1.68 15.14 40.58
C ARG A 632 1.89 14.51 39.23
N ILE A 633 2.26 15.30 38.24
CA ILE A 633 3.12 15.01 37.08
C ILE A 633 3.14 16.29 36.24
N SER A 634 3.91 17.27 36.68
CA SER A 634 4.44 18.35 35.85
C SER A 634 5.44 19.17 36.66
N THR A 635 6.60 18.60 36.88
CA THR A 635 7.82 19.35 37.22
C THR A 635 9.02 18.43 37.04
N SER A 636 9.57 18.45 35.84
CA SER A 636 11.00 18.28 35.58
C SER A 636 11.21 18.43 34.07
N GLU A 637 11.69 19.56 33.71
CA GLU A 637 12.68 19.89 32.68
C GLU A 637 12.45 21.30 32.14
N GLN A 638 12.79 22.24 32.95
CA GLN A 638 13.32 23.53 32.49
C GLN A 638 14.70 23.65 33.10
N THR A 639 15.70 23.65 32.27
CA THR A 639 16.91 24.48 32.34
C THR A 639 18.01 23.88 31.47
N LYS A 640 18.26 24.54 30.34
CA LYS A 640 19.59 25.06 29.96
C LYS A 640 19.58 25.62 28.56
N THR A 641 19.26 26.88 28.48
CA THR A 641 19.71 27.82 27.44
C THR A 641 21.10 28.29 27.82
N ALA A 642 22.03 28.27 26.90
CA ALA A 642 23.17 29.20 26.81
C ALA A 642 23.79 29.11 25.41
N GLU A 643 23.51 30.13 24.62
CA GLU A 643 24.42 30.99 23.86
C GLU A 643 25.75 30.40 23.36
N ARG A 644 25.90 30.43 22.03
CA ARG A 644 27.11 31.08 21.44
C ARG A 644 26.84 31.47 19.97
N THR A 645 26.89 32.75 19.79
CA THR A 645 26.97 33.54 18.55
C THR A 645 28.34 33.41 17.85
N GLU A 646 28.29 33.76 16.53
CA GLU A 646 29.41 34.24 15.67
C GLU A 646 30.31 33.16 15.08
N THR A 647 30.53 33.11 13.78
CA THR A 647 30.98 34.16 12.87
C THR A 647 30.75 33.78 11.39
N ALA A 648 30.41 34.76 10.62
CA ALA A 648 30.33 34.75 9.17
C ALA A 648 31.72 34.74 8.53
N GLU A 649 31.90 34.04 7.43
CA GLU A 649 32.78 34.50 6.36
C GLU A 649 32.25 34.19 4.96
N ARG A 650 32.11 35.29 4.25
CA ARG A 650 31.75 35.38 2.82
C ARG A 650 32.92 34.95 1.96
N THR A 651 32.69 34.18 0.94
CA THR A 651 33.48 34.32 -0.30
C THR A 651 32.55 34.38 -1.49
N LYS A 652 32.60 35.50 -2.15
CA LYS A 652 32.02 35.84 -3.45
C LYS A 652 32.82 35.16 -4.58
N ILE A 653 32.22 34.75 -5.72
CA ILE A 653 32.12 35.55 -6.95
C ILE A 653 32.13 34.59 -8.16
N PRO A 654 31.88 34.95 -9.40
CA PRO A 654 30.74 35.66 -10.02
C PRO A 654 30.13 34.96 -11.26
N GLY A 655 28.94 35.35 -11.59
CA GLY A 655 28.60 35.98 -12.84
C GLY A 655 28.24 35.12 -14.05
N LEU A 656 27.09 35.36 -14.49
CA LEU A 656 26.57 35.74 -15.81
C LEU A 656 25.23 35.06 -16.09
N THR A 657 24.12 35.83 -15.97
CA THR A 657 23.23 36.32 -17.05
C THR A 657 22.82 35.23 -18.04
N GLU A 658 21.59 34.97 -18.34
CA GLU A 658 20.41 35.72 -18.72
C GLU A 658 19.23 34.75 -18.90
N LYS A 659 18.04 35.18 -18.51
CA LYS A 659 16.75 34.60 -18.94
C LYS A 659 16.45 35.04 -20.38
N PRO A 660 15.68 34.26 -21.13
CA PRO A 660 14.67 34.88 -22.00
C PRO A 660 13.26 34.41 -21.70
N GLU A 661 12.37 35.40 -21.76
CA GLU A 661 10.91 35.31 -21.70
C GLU A 661 10.30 34.64 -22.95
N PRO A 662 8.98 34.23 -22.86
CA PRO A 662 8.36 33.39 -23.86
C PRO A 662 7.75 34.17 -25.04
N ALA A 663 7.96 33.63 -26.24
CA ALA A 663 7.35 34.11 -27.46
C ALA A 663 5.95 33.54 -27.68
N LYS A 664 4.99 34.43 -27.97
CA LYS A 664 3.64 34.18 -28.46
C LYS A 664 3.68 33.47 -29.82
N ALA A 665 2.93 32.41 -30.00
CA ALA A 665 2.64 31.83 -31.30
C ALA A 665 1.15 32.00 -31.64
N LYS A 666 0.95 32.44 -32.87
CA LYS A 666 -0.32 32.81 -33.51
C LYS A 666 -1.13 31.58 -33.91
N GLU A 667 -2.46 31.78 -33.87
CA GLU A 667 -3.47 30.96 -34.55
C GLU A 667 -3.21 30.77 -36.05
N SER A 668 -3.49 29.60 -36.54
CA SER A 668 -3.94 29.39 -37.91
C SER A 668 -4.71 28.06 -38.03
N THR A 669 -6.02 28.20 -38.23
CA THR A 669 -6.91 27.14 -38.75
C THR A 669 -6.63 26.92 -40.24
N PRO A 670 -6.91 25.75 -40.78
CA PRO A 670 -7.79 25.66 -41.92
C PRO A 670 -8.88 24.58 -41.85
N HIS A 671 -10.04 25.00 -42.34
CA HIS A 671 -11.15 24.17 -42.75
C HIS A 671 -10.77 23.19 -43.88
N LEU A 672 -11.40 22.01 -43.96
CA LEU A 672 -12.07 21.51 -45.16
C LEU A 672 -12.76 20.15 -44.93
N HIS A 673 -14.07 20.19 -45.15
CA HIS A 673 -14.97 19.28 -45.85
C HIS A 673 -15.22 17.86 -45.40
N ASN A 674 -16.45 17.71 -44.97
CA ASN A 674 -17.32 16.53 -45.00
C ASN A 674 -17.67 16.12 -46.45
N PRO A 675 -17.98 14.83 -46.76
CA PRO A 675 -19.39 14.59 -47.07
C PRO A 675 -20.00 13.36 -46.40
N GLY A 676 -21.29 13.53 -46.11
CA GLY A 676 -22.20 12.71 -45.40
C GLY A 676 -22.60 11.39 -46.04
N VAL A 677 -23.19 10.56 -45.20
CA VAL A 677 -24.25 9.62 -45.57
C VAL A 677 -25.33 9.65 -44.51
N HIS A 678 -26.54 9.99 -44.97
CA HIS A 678 -27.78 9.89 -44.22
C HIS A 678 -28.05 8.44 -43.78
N ASN A 679 -28.54 8.25 -42.55
CA ASN A 679 -29.73 7.43 -42.35
C ASN A 679 -30.47 7.85 -41.08
N ASN A 680 -31.73 8.21 -41.33
CA ASN A 680 -32.79 8.42 -40.35
C ASN A 680 -33.01 7.15 -39.49
N LEU A 681 -33.25 7.32 -38.20
CA LEU A 681 -34.30 6.59 -37.48
C LEU A 681 -34.60 7.34 -36.14
N ASN A 682 -35.81 7.89 -36.16
CA ASN A 682 -36.78 8.13 -35.11
C ASN A 682 -36.37 8.58 -33.72
N ALA A 683 -36.78 9.82 -33.48
CA ALA A 683 -37.07 10.35 -32.14
C ALA A 683 -38.28 9.59 -31.53
N SER A 684 -38.05 8.97 -30.39
CA SER A 684 -39.03 8.84 -29.29
C SER A 684 -38.31 8.15 -28.15
N ASP A 685 -38.32 8.80 -27.00
CA ASP A 685 -38.18 8.41 -25.61
C ASP A 685 -37.09 9.17 -24.85
N LYS A 686 -37.35 10.48 -24.70
CA LYS A 686 -36.95 11.21 -23.52
C LYS A 686 -38.13 11.15 -22.54
N ALA A 687 -38.23 10.07 -21.78
CA ALA A 687 -38.94 10.05 -20.53
C ALA A 687 -37.87 10.13 -19.43
N GLY A 688 -37.79 11.29 -18.77
CA GLY A 688 -37.01 11.46 -17.58
C GLY A 688 -37.53 10.49 -16.51
N MET A 689 -36.70 9.57 -16.09
CA MET A 689 -36.87 8.84 -14.84
C MET A 689 -36.39 9.78 -13.71
N GLU A 690 -37.27 10.63 -13.20
CA GLU A 690 -37.19 11.08 -11.82
C GLU A 690 -37.30 9.81 -10.97
N SER A 691 -36.18 9.37 -10.39
CA SER A 691 -36.18 8.31 -9.40
C SER A 691 -36.90 8.85 -8.15
N GLU A 692 -38.13 8.39 -7.92
CA GLU A 692 -38.86 8.69 -6.68
C GLU A 692 -37.98 8.33 -5.48
N ILE A 693 -37.73 9.32 -4.61
CA ILE A 693 -37.10 9.12 -3.31
C ILE A 693 -38.00 8.19 -2.51
N LYS A 694 -37.49 7.03 -2.13
CA LYS A 694 -38.25 6.01 -1.45
C LYS A 694 -37.65 5.72 -0.07
N ASP A 695 -38.44 5.85 0.98
CA ASP A 695 -38.04 5.39 2.30
C ASP A 695 -37.90 3.87 2.31
N VAL A 696 -36.80 3.37 2.87
CA VAL A 696 -36.52 1.93 3.04
C VAL A 696 -36.37 1.63 4.53
N TYR A 697 -37.06 0.64 5.04
CA TYR A 697 -36.95 0.20 6.43
C TYR A 697 -36.10 -1.06 6.50
N VAL A 698 -35.02 -1.01 7.28
CA VAL A 698 -34.10 -2.13 7.55
C VAL A 698 -34.08 -2.43 9.06
N ILE A 699 -33.60 -3.60 9.43
CA ILE A 699 -33.48 -4.00 10.85
C ILE A 699 -31.96 -4.09 11.14
N ILE A 700 -31.43 -3.18 11.95
CA ILE A 700 -30.01 -3.16 12.34
C ILE A 700 -29.89 -3.58 13.80
N ASN A 701 -29.14 -4.65 14.07
CA ASN A 701 -28.96 -5.20 15.43
C ASN A 701 -30.30 -5.37 16.20
N LYS A 702 -31.32 -5.85 15.48
CA LYS A 702 -32.70 -6.06 15.98
C LYS A 702 -33.53 -4.77 16.19
N GLU A 703 -33.03 -3.60 15.84
CA GLU A 703 -33.73 -2.32 15.86
C GLU A 703 -34.21 -1.92 14.46
N PRO A 704 -35.48 -1.52 14.28
CA PRO A 704 -35.96 -1.03 12.99
C PRO A 704 -35.42 0.38 12.72
N VAL A 705 -34.77 0.57 11.59
CA VAL A 705 -34.18 1.83 11.15
C VAL A 705 -34.78 2.26 9.82
N LYS A 706 -35.20 3.51 9.73
CA LYS A 706 -35.72 4.11 8.50
C LYS A 706 -34.59 4.83 7.76
N LEU A 707 -34.33 4.41 6.56
CA LEU A 707 -33.45 5.09 5.62
C LEU A 707 -34.28 6.02 4.73
N SER A 708 -33.96 7.31 4.69
CA SER A 708 -34.72 8.33 3.93
C SER A 708 -33.79 9.24 3.12
N ASN A 709 -34.34 9.92 2.10
CA ASN A 709 -33.66 10.89 1.25
C ASN A 709 -32.80 10.35 0.09
N LYS A 710 -32.85 9.05 -0.22
CA LYS A 710 -32.16 8.48 -1.41
C LYS A 710 -33.12 7.60 -2.22
N ALA A 711 -32.83 7.49 -3.53
CA ALA A 711 -33.58 6.58 -4.41
C ALA A 711 -33.12 5.13 -4.28
N LYS A 712 -31.87 4.90 -3.85
CA LYS A 712 -31.27 3.59 -3.61
C LYS A 712 -30.32 3.70 -2.43
N TYR A 713 -30.23 2.66 -1.63
CA TYR A 713 -29.35 2.58 -0.47
C TYR A 713 -28.35 1.44 -0.63
N ILE A 714 -27.14 1.66 -0.12
CA ILE A 714 -26.12 0.63 0.04
C ILE A 714 -25.73 0.50 1.51
N PHE A 715 -25.05 -0.56 1.88
CA PHE A 715 -24.75 -0.89 3.29
C PHE A 715 -24.12 0.29 4.06
N VAL A 716 -23.17 1.01 3.48
CA VAL A 716 -22.52 2.15 4.16
C VAL A 716 -23.49 3.27 4.52
N ASP A 717 -24.63 3.39 3.84
CA ASP A 717 -25.64 4.43 4.13
C ASP A 717 -26.30 4.26 5.49
N ILE A 718 -26.25 3.07 6.11
CA ILE A 718 -26.82 2.82 7.44
C ILE A 718 -26.18 3.70 8.52
N PHE A 719 -24.90 4.06 8.38
CA PHE A 719 -24.19 4.88 9.36
C PHE A 719 -24.72 6.34 9.43
N ASP A 720 -25.48 6.77 8.44
CA ASP A 720 -26.18 8.06 8.47
C ASP A 720 -27.44 8.03 9.35
N PHE A 721 -27.97 6.82 9.63
CA PHE A 721 -29.24 6.61 10.32
C PHE A 721 -29.12 5.78 11.61
N TYR A 722 -28.03 5.03 11.77
CA TYR A 722 -27.75 4.19 12.92
C TYR A 722 -26.42 4.60 13.59
N PRO A 723 -26.42 4.96 14.89
CA PRO A 723 -25.22 5.44 15.57
C PRO A 723 -24.26 4.28 15.87
N PHE A 724 -23.26 4.09 15.04
CA PHE A 724 -22.19 3.12 15.26
C PHE A 724 -20.82 3.81 15.07
N ASP A 725 -19.99 3.78 16.10
CA ASP A 725 -18.67 4.45 16.10
C ASP A 725 -17.60 3.51 15.54
N LEU A 726 -17.25 3.73 14.27
CA LEU A 726 -16.16 2.98 13.60
C LEU A 726 -14.77 3.40 14.07
N THR A 727 -14.64 4.55 14.77
CA THR A 727 -13.33 5.07 15.19
C THR A 727 -12.83 4.45 16.49
N LYS A 728 -13.73 3.82 17.26
CA LYS A 728 -13.43 3.13 18.50
C LYS A 728 -13.61 1.64 18.30
N ALA A 729 -12.50 0.93 18.09
CA ALA A 729 -12.54 -0.52 18.05
C ALA A 729 -13.04 -1.07 19.38
N GLY A 730 -14.24 -1.66 19.39
CA GLY A 730 -14.81 -2.36 20.54
C GLY A 730 -14.40 -3.84 20.60
N GLY A 731 -13.55 -4.29 19.67
CA GLY A 731 -13.06 -5.67 19.54
C GLY A 731 -11.95 -5.79 18.50
N SER A 732 -11.55 -7.01 18.19
CA SER A 732 -10.47 -7.31 17.24
C SER A 732 -10.91 -7.35 15.77
N GLU A 733 -12.22 -7.49 15.52
CA GLU A 733 -12.80 -7.64 14.18
C GLU A 733 -14.17 -6.99 14.10
N LEU A 734 -14.42 -6.23 13.03
CA LEU A 734 -15.76 -5.71 12.74
C LEU A 734 -16.56 -6.76 11.97
N ILE A 735 -17.63 -7.25 12.57
CA ILE A 735 -18.54 -8.17 11.91
C ILE A 735 -19.69 -7.39 11.29
N ILE A 736 -19.86 -7.58 9.98
CA ILE A 736 -20.96 -7.02 9.19
C ILE A 736 -21.65 -8.14 8.42
N THR A 737 -22.96 -8.28 8.65
CA THR A 737 -23.76 -9.27 7.91
C THR A 737 -25.01 -8.62 7.33
N LEU A 738 -25.49 -9.15 6.21
CA LEU A 738 -26.75 -8.79 5.57
C LEU A 738 -27.56 -10.08 5.37
N ASN A 739 -28.70 -10.16 6.01
CA ASN A 739 -29.56 -11.35 5.99
C ASN A 739 -28.87 -12.65 6.43
N GLY A 740 -27.88 -12.54 7.35
CA GLY A 740 -27.12 -13.67 7.87
C GLY A 740 -25.89 -14.08 7.06
N GLU A 741 -25.63 -13.45 5.91
CA GLU A 741 -24.43 -13.66 5.11
C GLU A 741 -23.43 -12.51 5.34
N LYS A 742 -22.13 -12.76 5.22
CA LYS A 742 -21.09 -11.73 5.33
C LYS A 742 -21.35 -10.63 4.31
N ALA A 743 -21.44 -9.39 4.78
CA ALA A 743 -21.74 -8.24 3.92
C ALA A 743 -20.48 -7.43 3.57
N ASP A 744 -20.63 -6.61 2.54
CA ASP A 744 -19.70 -5.58 2.08
C ASP A 744 -20.39 -4.22 2.23
N PHE A 745 -19.62 -3.16 2.47
CA PHE A 745 -20.13 -1.79 2.62
C PHE A 745 -20.84 -1.25 1.37
N THR A 746 -20.62 -1.85 0.21
CA THR A 746 -21.20 -1.44 -1.07
C THR A 746 -22.44 -2.25 -1.48
N MET A 747 -22.82 -3.25 -0.69
CA MET A 747 -23.99 -4.06 -1.00
C MET A 747 -25.28 -3.25 -0.99
N PRO A 748 -26.15 -3.40 -2.03
CA PRO A 748 -27.42 -2.68 -2.09
C PRO A 748 -28.38 -3.20 -1.04
N LEU A 749 -29.03 -2.26 -0.33
CA LEU A 749 -30.04 -2.54 0.67
C LEU A 749 -31.46 -2.54 0.08
N LYS A 750 -32.29 -3.40 0.63
CA LYS A 750 -33.70 -3.54 0.26
C LYS A 750 -34.60 -3.42 1.49
N GLU A 751 -35.88 -3.23 1.24
CA GLU A 751 -36.91 -3.21 2.28
C GLU A 751 -36.88 -4.48 3.12
N ARG A 752 -36.79 -4.32 4.45
CA ARG A 752 -36.75 -5.37 5.46
C ARG A 752 -35.47 -6.19 5.54
N ASP A 753 -34.37 -5.71 4.99
CA ASP A 753 -33.07 -6.35 5.20
C ASP A 753 -32.68 -6.37 6.67
N ILE A 754 -32.09 -7.48 7.11
CA ILE A 754 -31.61 -7.69 8.47
C ILE A 754 -30.10 -7.53 8.46
N ILE A 755 -29.59 -6.60 9.26
CA ILE A 755 -28.20 -6.22 9.34
C ILE A 755 -27.69 -6.48 10.76
N GLU A 756 -26.59 -7.19 10.86
CA GLU A 756 -25.84 -7.29 12.12
C GLU A 756 -24.52 -6.54 11.97
N LEU A 757 -24.23 -5.67 12.92
CA LEU A 757 -23.08 -4.78 12.93
C LEU A 757 -22.53 -4.68 14.34
N TYR A 758 -21.40 -5.32 14.63
CA TYR A 758 -20.77 -5.31 15.96
C TYR A 758 -19.28 -5.61 15.90
N TRP A 759 -18.55 -5.22 16.93
CA TRP A 759 -17.16 -5.60 17.14
C TRP A 759 -17.08 -6.94 17.88
N LYS A 760 -16.25 -7.86 17.36
CA LYS A 760 -15.98 -9.18 17.96
C LYS A 760 -14.68 -9.18 18.73
#